data_9adf6bee0c3fbf7efbab9ece4f63fdb3
#
_entry.id   9adf6bee0c3fbf7efbab9ece4f63fdb3
#
_cell.length_a   1.000
_cell.length_b   1.000
_cell.length_c   1.000
_cell.angle_alpha   90.00
_cell.angle_beta   90.00
_cell.angle_gamma   90.00
#
_symmetry.space_group_name_H-M   'P 1'
#
loop_
_entity.id
_entity.type
_entity.pdbx_description
1 polymer ?
#
loop_
_entity_poly.entity_id
_entity_poly.type
_entity_poly.pdbx_seq_one_letter_code
_entity_poly.pdbx_strand_id
1 'polypeptide(L)'
;RARFAKSLEQYRGTAPNVDDQSLLHTGDWPFGRTNHYFFDLNRDFFFLTQPETQGRVALINSWRPQLIIDGHEMGSQSTFLMGPPREPLNANIDNDLQKWARVFSEEQGAAFDDRAWRYFTGEWFENWYPGYSNYAEYRGSMHILYEQSRMAEDGVRRPEGTVQTYMESVHHQFVSTMANLASLQTHSQAMYRDYWDGRKYNVSAKSEFANRSYVFLANENHGRMNALVDRLEAQGIELFTNKSPIKVDSAITQLGETNKQFQIPAGSLIVPNRQPDAPLVAAILEFDAGVKKSVLIEERQRTLRDGSSLMYDTTAWNFSMMFGLPSVTVPAHLSKGLSPWQPHTPTQSVDEAAIAWAVSGEDDRSVAFAARLMEQGIKVRVIDKATALSDQALPRGTVFVTAMDNPKSENLVELISAEAKMLNIDLVSVGSGYGTGDLPDWGGAHFRLLTRPQIAILSHQGFSSYDVGSSWWAIDTHLGIRHSQIDTAYLSRADLRRYNTIVMPNGYRPMSSAETSALKDWVRQGGTLIAHDKSAAQIARDNGIGQVRSIGDALDSAQDYDIALQRERLSTSDQLDMAAVSAHNVSTVVDYPWEQGAKALSADELKRREAWQKRFMPSGAMVAGQVDILHWMSFGSPEILPLLYENQPALMTKGSQ
;
A
#
# COMPACT_ATOMS: atom_id res chain seq x y z
N ARG A 1 16.10 -19.62 2.97
CA ARG A 1 16.92 -20.09 1.82
C ARG A 1 17.69 -21.34 2.16
N ALA A 2 18.56 -21.37 3.22
CA ALA A 2 19.34 -22.55 3.57
C ALA A 2 18.48 -23.80 3.87
N ARG A 3 17.35 -23.62 4.57
CA ARG A 3 16.40 -24.70 4.85
C ARG A 3 15.74 -25.23 3.58
N PHE A 4 15.37 -24.34 2.68
CA PHE A 4 14.82 -24.70 1.37
C PHE A 4 15.84 -25.45 0.51
N ALA A 5 17.06 -24.94 0.40
CA ALA A 5 18.13 -25.61 -0.33
C ALA A 5 18.40 -27.03 0.19
N LYS A 6 18.39 -27.22 1.52
CA LYS A 6 18.58 -28.54 2.13
C LYS A 6 17.40 -29.47 1.86
N SER A 7 16.16 -28.98 1.90
CA SER A 7 14.99 -29.77 1.52
C SER A 7 15.05 -30.18 0.06
N LEU A 8 15.50 -29.28 -0.80
CA LEU A 8 15.69 -29.52 -2.23
C LEU A 8 16.72 -30.62 -2.49
N GLU A 9 17.88 -30.57 -1.84
CA GLU A 9 18.92 -31.61 -1.95
C GLU A 9 18.40 -33.00 -1.52
N GLN A 10 17.63 -33.07 -0.45
CA GLN A 10 17.02 -34.33 -0.01
C GLN A 10 16.00 -34.84 -1.01
N TYR A 11 15.24 -33.96 -1.64
CA TYR A 11 14.19 -34.31 -2.58
C TYR A 11 14.76 -34.80 -3.93
N ARG A 12 15.84 -34.20 -4.42
CA ARG A 12 16.52 -34.61 -5.68
C ARG A 12 16.89 -36.08 -5.75
N GLY A 13 17.19 -36.69 -4.62
CA GLY A 13 17.52 -38.11 -4.57
C GLY A 13 16.32 -39.07 -4.68
N THR A 14 15.09 -38.57 -4.64
CA THR A 14 13.87 -39.39 -4.52
C THR A 14 12.77 -39.03 -5.52
N ALA A 15 12.78 -37.82 -6.10
CA ALA A 15 11.75 -37.38 -7.03
C ALA A 15 12.06 -37.81 -8.48
N PRO A 16 11.03 -38.22 -9.24
CA PRO A 16 11.19 -38.42 -10.68
C PRO A 16 11.46 -37.09 -11.38
N ASN A 17 12.33 -37.14 -12.41
CA ASN A 17 12.62 -35.98 -13.25
C ASN A 17 11.37 -35.50 -14.00
N VAL A 18 11.32 -34.22 -14.33
CA VAL A 18 10.26 -33.53 -15.10
C VAL A 18 8.86 -33.60 -14.50
N ASP A 19 8.78 -33.81 -13.19
CA ASP A 19 7.54 -33.77 -12.43
C ASP A 19 7.26 -32.32 -11.99
N ASP A 20 6.16 -31.73 -12.46
CA ASP A 20 5.77 -30.35 -12.15
C ASP A 20 5.29 -30.18 -10.70
N GLN A 21 4.98 -31.26 -9.99
CA GLN A 21 4.67 -31.26 -8.56
C GLN A 21 5.92 -31.33 -7.68
N SER A 22 7.10 -31.44 -8.28
CA SER A 22 8.37 -31.47 -7.56
C SER A 22 8.60 -30.20 -6.75
N LEU A 23 9.25 -30.30 -5.59
CA LEU A 23 9.73 -29.15 -4.81
C LEU A 23 10.69 -28.23 -5.58
N LEU A 24 11.25 -28.68 -6.69
CA LEU A 24 12.02 -27.85 -7.62
C LEU A 24 11.17 -26.76 -8.28
N HIS A 25 9.87 -27.02 -8.45
CA HIS A 25 8.91 -26.10 -9.06
C HIS A 25 8.03 -25.37 -8.04
N THR A 26 8.09 -25.76 -6.77
CA THR A 26 7.33 -25.16 -5.67
C THR A 26 8.27 -24.57 -4.64
N GLY A 27 7.79 -23.64 -3.85
CA GLY A 27 8.55 -23.02 -2.77
C GLY A 27 7.99 -23.44 -1.41
N ASP A 28 8.83 -23.30 -0.37
CA ASP A 28 8.41 -23.34 1.02
C ASP A 28 8.33 -21.92 1.58
N TRP A 29 7.48 -21.71 2.60
CA TRP A 29 7.35 -20.42 3.26
C TRP A 29 8.73 -19.87 3.71
N PRO A 30 9.08 -18.59 3.48
CA PRO A 30 8.30 -17.49 2.93
C PRO A 30 8.32 -17.35 1.39
N PHE A 31 8.75 -18.35 0.65
CA PHE A 31 9.03 -18.36 -0.78
C PHE A 31 10.25 -17.50 -1.19
N GLY A 32 10.67 -17.62 -2.43
CA GLY A 32 11.90 -16.98 -2.93
C GLY A 32 11.74 -15.57 -3.47
N ARG A 33 10.49 -15.06 -3.58
CA ARG A 33 10.14 -13.81 -4.25
C ARG A 33 10.50 -12.55 -3.45
N THR A 34 10.59 -12.66 -2.14
CA THR A 34 10.68 -11.53 -1.24
C THR A 34 12.12 -11.17 -0.85
N ASN A 35 12.34 -9.91 -0.43
CA ASN A 35 13.58 -9.47 0.20
C ASN A 35 13.70 -9.94 1.66
N HIS A 36 14.62 -9.33 2.45
CA HIS A 36 14.84 -9.66 3.85
C HIS A 36 13.59 -9.49 4.73
N TYR A 37 12.86 -8.40 4.57
CA TYR A 37 11.62 -8.12 5.31
C TYR A 37 10.36 -8.67 4.64
N PHE A 38 10.50 -9.61 3.71
CA PHE A 38 9.39 -10.22 2.98
C PHE A 38 8.57 -9.27 2.10
N PHE A 39 9.15 -8.16 1.67
CA PHE A 39 8.51 -7.29 0.69
C PHE A 39 8.65 -7.84 -0.72
N ASP A 40 7.59 -7.70 -1.52
CA ASP A 40 7.65 -7.91 -2.96
C ASP A 40 8.23 -6.67 -3.63
N LEU A 41 9.48 -6.77 -4.09
CA LEU A 41 10.17 -5.64 -4.74
C LEU A 41 9.54 -5.26 -6.08
N ASN A 42 8.73 -6.13 -6.67
CA ASN A 42 7.95 -5.82 -7.88
C ASN A 42 6.57 -5.23 -7.56
N ARG A 43 6.41 -4.61 -6.40
CA ARG A 43 5.27 -3.77 -6.00
C ARG A 43 5.72 -2.44 -5.41
N ASP A 44 7.03 -2.22 -5.29
CA ASP A 44 7.64 -1.14 -4.52
C ASP A 44 8.26 -0.02 -5.38
N PHE A 45 8.13 -0.07 -6.72
CA PHE A 45 8.84 0.85 -7.61
C PHE A 45 8.53 2.33 -7.39
N PHE A 46 7.32 2.69 -6.99
CA PHE A 46 7.02 4.09 -6.67
C PHE A 46 7.00 4.37 -5.16
N PHE A 47 6.73 3.37 -4.34
CA PHE A 47 6.76 3.52 -2.88
C PHE A 47 8.18 3.70 -2.33
N LEU A 48 9.15 3.02 -2.92
CA LEU A 48 10.55 3.05 -2.50
C LEU A 48 10.73 2.77 -1.00
N THR A 49 10.01 1.79 -0.48
CA THR A 49 10.10 1.42 0.94
C THR A 49 11.38 0.64 1.23
N GLN A 50 11.86 -0.13 0.25
CA GLN A 50 12.99 -1.04 0.42
C GLN A 50 14.25 -0.52 -0.26
N PRO A 51 15.44 -0.70 0.36
CA PRO A 51 16.69 -0.17 -0.15
C PRO A 51 17.07 -0.73 -1.52
N GLU A 52 16.69 -1.97 -1.83
CA GLU A 52 16.94 -2.58 -3.14
C GLU A 52 16.18 -1.83 -4.24
N THR A 53 14.93 -1.46 -4.00
CA THR A 53 14.12 -0.69 -4.96
C THR A 53 14.62 0.74 -5.07
N GLN A 54 15.01 1.37 -3.95
CA GLN A 54 15.62 2.70 -3.95
C GLN A 54 16.87 2.74 -4.85
N GLY A 55 17.76 1.75 -4.71
CA GLY A 55 18.95 1.62 -5.55
C GLY A 55 18.61 1.43 -7.03
N ARG A 56 17.62 0.60 -7.36
CA ARG A 56 17.16 0.36 -8.72
C ARG A 56 16.59 1.63 -9.36
N VAL A 57 15.70 2.32 -8.67
CA VAL A 57 15.08 3.56 -9.16
C VAL A 57 16.11 4.69 -9.29
N ALA A 58 17.07 4.80 -8.35
CA ALA A 58 18.18 5.74 -8.48
C ALA A 58 19.00 5.47 -9.75
N LEU A 59 19.23 4.21 -10.11
CA LEU A 59 19.90 3.83 -11.36
C LEU A 59 19.06 4.23 -12.58
N ILE A 60 17.76 3.94 -12.60
CA ILE A 60 16.83 4.35 -13.66
C ILE A 60 16.86 5.89 -13.83
N ASN A 61 16.82 6.61 -12.72
CA ASN A 61 16.84 8.06 -12.72
C ASN A 61 18.15 8.64 -13.29
N SER A 62 19.28 7.99 -13.02
CA SER A 62 20.60 8.44 -13.49
C SER A 62 20.82 8.13 -14.98
N TRP A 63 20.41 6.95 -15.43
CA TRP A 63 20.63 6.49 -16.81
C TRP A 63 19.56 6.97 -17.79
N ARG A 64 18.32 7.14 -17.31
CA ARG A 64 17.14 7.51 -18.13
C ARG A 64 17.03 6.64 -19.39
N PRO A 65 16.96 5.31 -19.26
CA PRO A 65 16.92 4.40 -20.40
C PRO A 65 15.65 4.63 -21.22
N GLN A 66 15.71 4.42 -22.53
CA GLN A 66 14.54 4.45 -23.41
C GLN A 66 13.86 3.09 -23.51
N LEU A 67 14.54 2.02 -23.07
CA LEU A 67 14.03 0.66 -23.02
C LEU A 67 14.43 -0.01 -21.71
N ILE A 68 13.46 -0.63 -21.03
CA ILE A 68 13.67 -1.49 -19.87
C ILE A 68 13.02 -2.83 -20.16
N ILE A 69 13.78 -3.91 -19.93
CA ILE A 69 13.30 -5.30 -20.01
C ILE A 69 13.25 -5.86 -18.59
N ASP A 70 12.11 -6.45 -18.24
CA ASP A 70 11.88 -7.12 -16.96
C ASP A 70 11.55 -8.59 -17.21
N GLY A 71 12.46 -9.49 -16.81
CA GLY A 71 12.35 -10.93 -17.02
C GLY A 71 11.73 -11.64 -15.83
N HIS A 72 10.57 -12.25 -16.04
CA HIS A 72 9.79 -12.97 -15.05
C HIS A 72 9.52 -14.43 -15.42
N GLU A 73 8.91 -15.14 -14.46
CA GLU A 73 8.43 -16.51 -14.60
C GLU A 73 6.99 -16.65 -14.11
N MET A 74 6.17 -17.32 -14.91
CA MET A 74 4.80 -17.71 -14.56
C MET A 74 4.69 -19.21 -14.24
N GLY A 75 3.49 -19.77 -14.23
CA GLY A 75 3.28 -21.20 -13.93
C GLY A 75 4.06 -22.14 -14.83
N SER A 76 4.54 -23.27 -14.30
CA SER A 76 5.37 -24.25 -15.01
C SER A 76 4.70 -24.85 -16.26
N GLN A 77 3.37 -24.90 -16.30
CA GLN A 77 2.60 -25.37 -17.45
C GLN A 77 2.28 -24.28 -18.49
N SER A 78 2.63 -23.05 -18.22
CA SER A 78 2.47 -21.94 -19.17
C SER A 78 3.55 -21.97 -20.27
N THR A 79 3.43 -21.12 -21.28
CA THR A 79 4.41 -21.02 -22.37
C THR A 79 5.31 -19.81 -22.21
N PHE A 80 5.07 -18.76 -22.99
CA PHE A 80 5.78 -17.50 -22.91
C PHE A 80 4.81 -16.36 -23.17
N LEU A 81 4.74 -15.40 -22.24
CA LEU A 81 3.93 -14.18 -22.40
C LEU A 81 4.84 -13.02 -22.78
N MET A 82 4.42 -12.25 -23.77
CA MET A 82 5.02 -10.99 -24.18
C MET A 82 3.95 -9.91 -24.35
N GLY A 83 4.37 -8.64 -24.46
CA GLY A 83 3.45 -7.53 -24.75
C GLY A 83 2.67 -7.69 -26.05
N PRO A 84 1.79 -6.76 -26.37
CA PRO A 84 1.45 -5.56 -25.61
C PRO A 84 0.58 -5.89 -24.39
N PRO A 85 0.54 -5.00 -23.36
CA PRO A 85 -0.37 -5.17 -22.24
C PRO A 85 -1.82 -5.00 -22.67
N ARG A 86 -2.75 -5.62 -21.92
CA ARG A 86 -4.19 -5.43 -22.08
C ARG A 86 -4.72 -4.26 -21.24
N GLU A 87 -5.97 -3.88 -21.47
CA GLU A 87 -6.70 -2.98 -20.57
C GLU A 87 -6.90 -3.62 -19.16
N PRO A 88 -6.90 -2.82 -18.09
CA PRO A 88 -6.80 -1.36 -18.08
C PRO A 88 -5.39 -0.84 -18.32
N LEU A 89 -5.28 0.22 -19.11
CA LEU A 89 -4.06 1.00 -19.26
C LEU A 89 -4.23 2.32 -18.54
N ASN A 90 -3.21 2.73 -17.79
CA ASN A 90 -3.25 4.00 -17.08
C ASN A 90 -3.21 5.17 -18.06
N ALA A 91 -4.12 6.13 -17.90
CA ALA A 91 -4.27 7.27 -18.80
C ALA A 91 -3.05 8.20 -18.81
N ASN A 92 -2.19 8.12 -17.79
CA ASN A 92 -0.96 8.91 -17.71
C ASN A 92 0.20 8.33 -18.55
N ILE A 93 0.06 7.10 -19.08
CA ILE A 93 1.07 6.50 -19.97
C ILE A 93 0.90 7.06 -21.37
N ASP A 94 2.01 7.54 -21.96
CA ASP A 94 2.01 8.12 -23.30
C ASP A 94 1.56 7.11 -24.37
N ASN A 95 0.71 7.55 -25.30
CA ASN A 95 0.23 6.73 -26.40
C ASN A 95 1.35 6.23 -27.33
N ASP A 96 2.45 6.97 -27.47
CA ASP A 96 3.61 6.53 -28.26
C ASP A 96 4.26 5.28 -27.66
N LEU A 97 4.25 5.12 -26.33
CA LEU A 97 4.74 3.89 -25.69
C LEU A 97 3.86 2.68 -26.02
N GLN A 98 2.54 2.84 -26.10
CA GLN A 98 1.64 1.77 -26.53
C GLN A 98 1.87 1.37 -28.00
N LYS A 99 2.19 2.32 -28.86
CA LYS A 99 2.59 2.06 -30.25
C LYS A 99 3.89 1.24 -30.30
N TRP A 100 4.90 1.65 -29.52
CA TRP A 100 6.16 0.92 -29.44
C TRP A 100 5.98 -0.47 -28.83
N ALA A 101 5.12 -0.64 -27.81
CA ALA A 101 4.79 -1.95 -27.27
C ALA A 101 4.32 -2.94 -28.33
N ARG A 102 3.49 -2.48 -29.29
CA ARG A 102 3.03 -3.32 -30.41
C ARG A 102 4.15 -3.68 -31.36
N VAL A 103 4.95 -2.69 -31.79
CA VAL A 103 6.09 -2.93 -32.70
C VAL A 103 7.05 -3.96 -32.11
N PHE A 104 7.45 -3.79 -30.85
CA PHE A 104 8.37 -4.73 -30.20
C PHE A 104 7.75 -6.12 -30.03
N SER A 105 6.45 -6.20 -29.74
CA SER A 105 5.76 -7.49 -29.60
C SER A 105 5.64 -8.24 -30.93
N GLU A 106 5.35 -7.53 -32.02
CA GLU A 106 5.26 -8.10 -33.36
C GLU A 106 6.64 -8.64 -33.81
N GLU A 107 7.70 -7.87 -33.64
CA GLU A 107 9.08 -8.28 -34.00
C GLU A 107 9.60 -9.41 -33.11
N GLN A 108 9.27 -9.41 -31.81
CA GLN A 108 9.59 -10.50 -30.89
C GLN A 108 8.81 -11.76 -31.23
N GLY A 109 7.51 -11.62 -31.55
CA GLY A 109 6.66 -12.73 -32.02
C GLY A 109 7.22 -13.38 -33.28
N ALA A 110 7.64 -12.59 -34.26
CA ALA A 110 8.28 -13.12 -35.48
C ALA A 110 9.54 -13.95 -35.18
N ALA A 111 10.36 -13.54 -34.20
CA ALA A 111 11.53 -14.31 -33.78
C ALA A 111 11.18 -15.65 -33.13
N PHE A 112 10.02 -15.78 -32.51
CA PHE A 112 9.46 -17.03 -31.97
C PHE A 112 8.83 -17.89 -33.08
N ASP A 113 8.10 -17.28 -34.02
CA ASP A 113 7.51 -17.97 -35.18
C ASP A 113 8.55 -18.65 -36.04
N ASP A 114 9.69 -18.00 -36.27
CA ASP A 114 10.86 -18.59 -37.00
C ASP A 114 11.38 -19.91 -36.38
N ARG A 115 11.06 -20.13 -35.07
CA ARG A 115 11.48 -21.30 -34.29
C ARG A 115 10.34 -22.26 -33.98
N ALA A 116 9.13 -21.93 -34.43
CA ALA A 116 7.90 -22.63 -34.06
C ALA A 116 7.69 -22.73 -32.54
N TRP A 117 8.09 -21.70 -31.79
CA TRP A 117 7.89 -21.64 -30.36
C TRP A 117 6.53 -21.04 -30.01
N ARG A 118 5.90 -21.56 -28.95
CA ARG A 118 4.59 -21.11 -28.50
C ARG A 118 4.73 -19.89 -27.59
N TYR A 119 3.88 -18.90 -27.81
CA TYR A 119 3.74 -17.70 -26.99
C TYR A 119 2.29 -17.20 -27.02
N PHE A 120 1.99 -16.23 -26.17
CA PHE A 120 0.75 -15.48 -26.20
C PHE A 120 1.00 -14.04 -25.78
N THR A 121 0.06 -13.13 -26.04
CA THR A 121 0.18 -11.70 -25.81
C THR A 121 -1.02 -11.19 -25.04
N GLY A 122 -0.80 -10.19 -24.17
CA GLY A 122 -1.85 -9.32 -23.64
C GLY A 122 -2.94 -9.91 -22.75
N GLU A 123 -2.98 -11.24 -22.52
CA GLU A 123 -4.17 -11.85 -21.92
C GLU A 123 -4.38 -11.56 -20.44
N TRP A 124 -3.34 -11.34 -19.66
CA TRP A 124 -3.49 -11.24 -18.21
C TRP A 124 -2.68 -10.15 -17.51
N PHE A 125 -1.79 -9.43 -18.16
CA PHE A 125 -1.11 -8.30 -17.54
C PHE A 125 -1.55 -6.96 -18.11
N GLU A 126 -1.48 -5.93 -17.30
CA GLU A 126 -1.94 -4.58 -17.57
C GLU A 126 -0.91 -3.55 -17.12
N ASN A 127 -0.92 -2.37 -17.71
CA ASN A 127 -0.11 -1.23 -17.28
C ASN A 127 -0.98 -0.21 -16.55
N TRP A 128 -1.56 -0.61 -15.44
CA TRP A 128 -2.42 0.23 -14.61
C TRP A 128 -1.70 0.75 -13.37
N TYR A 129 -1.21 -0.15 -12.52
CA TYR A 129 -0.55 0.15 -11.26
C TYR A 129 0.94 0.51 -11.48
N PRO A 130 1.44 1.69 -10.99
CA PRO A 130 2.83 2.13 -11.24
C PRO A 130 3.89 1.45 -10.36
N GLY A 131 3.53 0.47 -9.57
CA GLY A 131 4.43 -0.19 -8.63
C GLY A 131 5.24 -1.34 -9.19
N TYR A 132 5.00 -1.75 -10.45
CA TYR A 132 5.79 -2.73 -11.18
C TYR A 132 6.96 -2.07 -11.93
N SER A 133 7.71 -2.86 -12.66
CA SER A 133 8.73 -2.38 -13.58
C SER A 133 8.19 -1.47 -14.71
N ASN A 134 6.88 -1.53 -15.02
CA ASN A 134 6.19 -0.56 -15.87
C ASN A 134 6.24 0.88 -15.32
N TYR A 135 6.70 1.09 -14.09
CA TYR A 135 7.10 2.40 -13.55
C TYR A 135 7.90 3.23 -14.56
N ALA A 136 8.72 2.56 -15.37
CA ALA A 136 9.52 3.19 -16.41
C ALA A 136 8.69 3.91 -17.48
N GLU A 137 7.48 3.43 -17.79
CA GLU A 137 6.60 4.03 -18.80
C GLU A 137 6.07 5.39 -18.35
N TYR A 138 5.83 5.58 -17.05
CA TYR A 138 5.46 6.89 -16.49
C TYR A 138 6.62 7.92 -16.55
N ARG A 139 7.81 7.45 -16.93
CA ARG A 139 9.00 8.27 -17.15
C ARG A 139 9.36 8.40 -18.64
N GLY A 140 8.53 7.83 -19.51
CA GLY A 140 8.72 7.86 -20.96
C GLY A 140 9.58 6.73 -21.51
N SER A 141 9.98 5.75 -20.70
CA SER A 141 10.74 4.58 -21.16
C SER A 141 9.80 3.48 -21.61
N MET A 142 10.10 2.84 -22.75
CA MET A 142 9.41 1.62 -23.15
C MET A 142 9.73 0.51 -22.16
N HIS A 143 8.71 -0.18 -21.65
CA HIS A 143 8.83 -1.33 -20.78
C HIS A 143 8.40 -2.60 -21.50
N ILE A 144 9.18 -3.65 -21.36
CA ILE A 144 8.86 -4.98 -21.89
C ILE A 144 8.93 -5.99 -20.75
N LEU A 145 7.80 -6.65 -20.51
CA LEU A 145 7.70 -7.76 -19.59
C LEU A 145 7.89 -9.08 -20.34
N TYR A 146 8.77 -9.94 -19.85
CA TYR A 146 8.84 -11.34 -20.23
C TYR A 146 8.30 -12.19 -19.11
N GLU A 147 7.34 -13.07 -19.43
CA GLU A 147 6.88 -14.09 -18.50
C GLU A 147 7.04 -15.46 -19.16
N GLN A 148 8.01 -16.22 -18.70
CA GLN A 148 8.19 -17.57 -19.20
C GLN A 148 7.70 -18.62 -18.21
N SER A 149 7.49 -19.83 -18.67
CA SER A 149 7.19 -20.94 -17.77
C SER A 149 8.30 -21.16 -16.76
N ARG A 150 7.94 -21.25 -15.49
CA ARG A 150 8.88 -21.60 -14.42
C ARG A 150 9.55 -22.93 -14.71
N MET A 151 10.85 -22.96 -14.58
CA MET A 151 11.66 -24.10 -14.94
C MET A 151 12.64 -24.45 -13.82
N ALA A 152 12.93 -25.73 -13.67
CA ALA A 152 14.06 -26.24 -12.91
C ALA A 152 14.99 -27.02 -13.84
N GLU A 153 16.13 -27.49 -13.33
CA GLU A 153 17.15 -28.22 -14.11
C GLU A 153 16.58 -29.40 -14.90
N ASP A 154 15.56 -30.07 -14.36
CA ASP A 154 14.99 -31.28 -14.94
C ASP A 154 13.98 -31.02 -16.07
N GLY A 155 13.57 -29.76 -16.25
CA GLY A 155 12.52 -29.41 -17.19
C GLY A 155 11.09 -29.68 -16.65
N VAL A 156 10.10 -29.53 -17.52
CA VAL A 156 8.67 -29.74 -17.19
C VAL A 156 8.01 -30.58 -18.30
N ARG A 157 7.32 -31.65 -17.90
CA ARG A 157 6.44 -32.41 -18.80
C ARG A 157 5.15 -31.64 -19.04
N ARG A 158 4.83 -31.41 -20.30
CA ARG A 158 3.61 -30.74 -20.75
C ARG A 158 2.43 -31.73 -20.85
N PRO A 159 1.19 -31.27 -20.81
CA PRO A 159 0.00 -32.14 -20.97
C PRO A 159 -0.01 -32.92 -22.27
N GLU A 160 0.50 -32.35 -23.35
CA GLU A 160 0.65 -33.01 -24.65
C GLU A 160 1.77 -34.06 -24.72
N GLY A 161 2.51 -34.27 -23.63
CA GLY A 161 3.55 -35.28 -23.50
C GLY A 161 4.96 -34.82 -23.87
N THR A 162 5.15 -33.61 -24.39
CA THR A 162 6.46 -33.01 -24.61
C THR A 162 7.13 -32.59 -23.32
N VAL A 163 8.45 -32.43 -23.32
CA VAL A 163 9.20 -31.92 -22.17
C VAL A 163 9.86 -30.62 -22.60
N GLN A 164 9.53 -29.54 -21.91
CA GLN A 164 10.26 -28.28 -22.04
C GLN A 164 11.44 -28.32 -21.10
N THR A 165 12.64 -28.18 -21.66
CA THR A 165 13.88 -28.24 -20.89
C THR A 165 14.28 -26.87 -20.34
N TYR A 166 15.14 -26.87 -19.33
CA TYR A 166 15.75 -25.63 -18.81
C TYR A 166 16.49 -24.84 -19.90
N MET A 167 17.21 -25.56 -20.77
CA MET A 167 17.95 -24.96 -21.89
C MET A 167 17.01 -24.24 -22.87
N GLU A 168 15.85 -24.81 -23.20
CA GLU A 168 14.84 -24.12 -24.04
C GLU A 168 14.34 -22.85 -23.40
N SER A 169 14.06 -22.86 -22.09
CA SER A 169 13.63 -21.66 -21.35
C SER A 169 14.69 -20.57 -21.34
N VAL A 170 15.97 -20.92 -21.19
CA VAL A 170 17.09 -19.97 -21.33
C VAL A 170 17.13 -19.39 -22.74
N HIS A 171 16.93 -20.23 -23.77
CA HIS A 171 16.90 -19.77 -25.15
C HIS A 171 15.71 -18.86 -25.44
N HIS A 172 14.53 -19.09 -24.86
CA HIS A 172 13.38 -18.18 -24.99
C HIS A 172 13.75 -16.77 -24.51
N GLN A 173 14.33 -16.64 -23.33
CA GLN A 173 14.78 -15.35 -22.78
C GLN A 173 15.86 -14.71 -23.65
N PHE A 174 16.84 -15.50 -24.08
CA PHE A 174 17.94 -15.01 -24.93
C PHE A 174 17.43 -14.50 -26.28
N VAL A 175 16.59 -15.26 -26.97
CA VAL A 175 16.04 -14.87 -28.28
C VAL A 175 15.15 -13.65 -28.16
N SER A 176 14.31 -13.57 -27.13
CA SER A 176 13.51 -12.38 -26.83
C SER A 176 14.37 -11.13 -26.65
N THR A 177 15.44 -11.26 -25.85
CA THR A 177 16.36 -10.14 -25.61
C THR A 177 17.06 -9.71 -26.90
N MET A 178 17.53 -10.66 -27.70
CA MET A 178 18.21 -10.34 -28.98
C MET A 178 17.24 -9.72 -29.99
N ALA A 179 15.99 -10.19 -30.07
CA ALA A 179 14.96 -9.59 -30.91
C ALA A 179 14.70 -8.12 -30.49
N ASN A 180 14.50 -7.88 -29.20
CA ASN A 180 14.26 -6.53 -28.70
C ASN A 180 15.48 -5.60 -28.85
N LEU A 181 16.71 -6.12 -28.76
CA LEU A 181 17.90 -5.33 -29.09
C LEU A 181 17.96 -4.97 -30.57
N ALA A 182 17.57 -5.87 -31.46
CA ALA A 182 17.47 -5.60 -32.90
C ALA A 182 16.39 -4.53 -33.19
N SER A 183 15.21 -4.66 -32.54
CA SER A 183 14.14 -3.65 -32.62
C SER A 183 14.63 -2.28 -32.14
N LEU A 184 15.29 -2.25 -30.98
CA LEU A 184 15.87 -1.02 -30.44
C LEU A 184 16.89 -0.40 -31.42
N GLN A 185 17.77 -1.20 -32.00
CA GLN A 185 18.73 -0.71 -32.99
C GLN A 185 18.02 -0.11 -34.21
N THR A 186 16.99 -0.78 -34.72
CA THR A 186 16.23 -0.35 -35.90
C THR A 186 15.45 0.94 -35.64
N HIS A 187 14.83 1.05 -34.48
CA HIS A 187 13.89 2.13 -34.14
C HIS A 187 14.49 3.22 -33.25
N SER A 188 15.76 3.09 -32.84
CA SER A 188 16.41 3.95 -31.82
C SER A 188 16.22 5.45 -32.02
N GLN A 189 16.36 5.96 -33.25
CA GLN A 189 16.23 7.39 -33.53
C GLN A 189 14.79 7.90 -33.31
N ALA A 190 13.79 7.10 -33.72
CA ALA A 190 12.38 7.45 -33.57
C ALA A 190 11.99 7.40 -32.08
N MET A 191 12.35 6.32 -31.37
CA MET A 191 12.10 6.18 -29.94
C MET A 191 12.75 7.29 -29.12
N TYR A 192 14.00 7.66 -29.44
CA TYR A 192 14.69 8.75 -28.74
C TYR A 192 14.03 10.10 -29.01
N ARG A 193 13.50 10.32 -30.21
CA ARG A 193 12.74 11.53 -30.54
C ARG A 193 11.43 11.60 -29.77
N ASP A 194 10.65 10.51 -29.78
CA ASP A 194 9.38 10.44 -29.05
C ASP A 194 9.62 10.63 -27.54
N TYR A 195 10.63 9.99 -26.97
CA TYR A 195 11.04 10.19 -25.57
C TYR A 195 11.36 11.66 -25.26
N TRP A 196 12.15 12.32 -26.11
CA TRP A 196 12.53 13.72 -25.93
C TRP A 196 11.34 14.67 -26.08
N ASP A 197 10.53 14.46 -27.12
CA ASP A 197 9.38 15.30 -27.42
C ASP A 197 8.31 15.17 -26.34
N GLY A 198 8.07 13.98 -25.79
CA GLY A 198 7.20 13.75 -24.63
C GLY A 198 7.65 14.55 -23.40
N ARG A 199 8.92 14.45 -23.03
CA ARG A 199 9.46 15.21 -21.88
C ARG A 199 9.40 16.73 -22.11
N LYS A 200 9.68 17.19 -23.34
CA LYS A 200 9.54 18.60 -23.71
C LYS A 200 8.08 19.06 -23.66
N TYR A 201 7.16 18.21 -24.09
CA TYR A 201 5.73 18.49 -23.99
C TYR A 201 5.29 18.62 -22.52
N ASN A 202 5.72 17.74 -21.64
CA ASN A 202 5.36 17.73 -20.22
C ASN A 202 5.70 19.04 -19.49
N VAL A 203 6.79 19.72 -19.86
CA VAL A 203 7.16 21.02 -19.29
C VAL A 203 6.52 22.21 -20.02
N SER A 204 5.78 21.98 -21.09
CA SER A 204 5.14 23.04 -21.86
C SER A 204 3.80 23.47 -21.24
N ALA A 205 3.37 24.69 -21.52
CA ALA A 205 2.04 25.17 -21.13
C ALA A 205 0.88 24.48 -21.89
N LYS A 206 1.19 23.69 -22.91
CA LYS A 206 0.22 22.94 -23.73
C LYS A 206 -0.04 21.53 -23.20
N SER A 207 0.79 21.07 -22.27
CA SER A 207 0.65 19.75 -21.65
C SER A 207 -0.70 19.65 -20.92
N GLU A 208 -1.33 18.50 -20.98
CA GLU A 208 -2.52 18.20 -20.18
C GLU A 208 -2.26 18.27 -18.68
N PHE A 209 -1.00 18.08 -18.26
CA PHE A 209 -0.55 18.20 -16.88
C PHE A 209 -0.25 19.64 -16.45
N ALA A 210 -0.15 20.60 -17.39
CA ALA A 210 0.40 21.92 -17.15
C ALA A 210 -0.38 22.75 -16.12
N ASN A 211 -1.70 22.61 -16.07
CA ASN A 211 -2.59 23.38 -15.19
C ASN A 211 -3.05 22.56 -13.99
N ARG A 212 -2.11 21.85 -13.34
CA ARG A 212 -2.39 21.05 -12.14
C ARG A 212 -1.25 21.21 -11.15
N SER A 213 -1.59 21.38 -9.88
CA SER A 213 -0.64 21.37 -8.77
C SER A 213 -1.23 20.56 -7.62
N TYR A 214 -0.43 19.71 -7.01
CA TYR A 214 -0.80 18.96 -5.81
C TYR A 214 -0.25 19.69 -4.59
N VAL A 215 -1.06 19.84 -3.57
CA VAL A 215 -0.72 20.62 -2.38
C VAL A 215 -1.00 19.78 -1.14
N PHE A 216 0.04 19.53 -0.36
CA PHE A 216 -0.07 18.93 0.96
C PHE A 216 -0.09 20.08 1.98
N LEU A 217 -1.17 20.17 2.73
CA LEU A 217 -1.39 21.29 3.65
C LEU A 217 -0.42 21.21 4.82
N ALA A 218 0.07 22.37 5.24
CA ALA A 218 0.94 22.47 6.41
C ALA A 218 0.28 21.80 7.62
N ASN A 219 1.04 20.98 8.34
CA ASN A 219 0.61 20.24 9.51
C ASN A 219 1.79 19.96 10.45
N GLU A 220 1.51 19.53 11.66
CA GLU A 220 2.51 19.28 12.70
C GLU A 220 3.15 17.87 12.62
N ASN A 221 2.67 16.99 11.74
CA ASN A 221 3.28 15.68 11.53
C ASN A 221 4.47 15.78 10.58
N HIS A 222 5.55 16.41 11.06
CA HIS A 222 6.77 16.62 10.28
C HIS A 222 7.44 15.30 9.90
N GLY A 223 7.33 14.28 10.75
CA GLY A 223 7.86 12.94 10.46
C GLY A 223 7.26 12.32 9.23
N ARG A 224 5.93 12.36 9.13
CA ARG A 224 5.19 11.81 8.00
C ARG A 224 5.41 12.63 6.74
N MET A 225 5.43 13.97 6.86
CA MET A 225 5.73 14.86 5.74
C MET A 225 7.13 14.63 5.18
N ASN A 226 8.15 14.52 6.04
CA ASN A 226 9.51 14.25 5.60
C ASN A 226 9.62 12.88 4.92
N ALA A 227 8.97 11.84 5.46
CA ALA A 227 8.94 10.51 4.83
C ALA A 227 8.30 10.53 3.43
N LEU A 228 7.26 11.33 3.21
CA LEU A 228 6.69 11.56 1.89
C LEU A 228 7.66 12.30 0.97
N VAL A 229 8.25 13.39 1.45
CA VAL A 229 9.22 14.20 0.69
C VAL A 229 10.39 13.35 0.24
N ASP A 230 10.98 12.54 1.12
CA ASP A 230 12.07 11.63 0.78
C ASP A 230 11.72 10.70 -0.39
N ARG A 231 10.46 10.21 -0.43
CA ARG A 231 9.98 9.36 -1.55
C ARG A 231 9.83 10.15 -2.84
N LEU A 232 9.28 11.37 -2.78
CA LEU A 232 9.11 12.23 -3.96
C LEU A 232 10.45 12.71 -4.51
N GLU A 233 11.39 13.12 -3.65
CA GLU A 233 12.75 13.52 -4.05
C GLU A 233 13.53 12.35 -4.65
N ALA A 234 13.41 11.14 -4.08
CA ALA A 234 14.02 9.94 -4.65
C ALA A 234 13.48 9.59 -6.05
N GLN A 235 12.24 10.03 -6.37
CA GLN A 235 11.67 9.98 -7.71
C GLN A 235 12.22 11.07 -8.65
N GLY A 236 12.94 12.05 -8.13
CA GLY A 236 13.42 13.22 -8.88
C GLY A 236 12.32 14.26 -9.15
N ILE A 237 11.27 14.28 -8.32
CA ILE A 237 10.17 15.24 -8.40
C ILE A 237 10.58 16.56 -7.74
N GLU A 238 10.30 17.67 -8.42
CA GLU A 238 10.59 19.02 -7.92
C GLU A 238 9.53 19.43 -6.89
N LEU A 239 9.98 19.83 -5.71
CA LEU A 239 9.16 20.14 -4.54
C LEU A 239 9.38 21.58 -4.09
N PHE A 240 8.27 22.25 -3.76
CA PHE A 240 8.28 23.66 -3.35
C PHE A 240 7.45 23.88 -2.08
N THR A 241 7.65 25.04 -1.47
CA THR A 241 6.84 25.53 -0.36
C THR A 241 6.50 27.01 -0.54
N ASN A 242 5.42 27.46 0.10
CA ASN A 242 5.00 28.86 0.14
C ASN A 242 5.30 29.49 1.50
N LYS A 243 5.93 30.66 1.50
CA LYS A 243 6.22 31.43 2.73
C LYS A 243 5.01 32.22 3.26
N SER A 244 4.04 32.46 2.40
CA SER A 244 2.81 33.19 2.73
C SER A 244 1.60 32.47 2.17
N PRO A 245 0.40 32.58 2.77
CA PRO A 245 -0.79 31.95 2.24
C PRO A 245 -1.06 32.32 0.79
N ILE A 246 -1.48 31.32 -0.01
CA ILE A 246 -1.83 31.52 -1.43
C ILE A 246 -3.33 31.34 -1.61
N LYS A 247 -3.99 32.33 -2.22
CA LYS A 247 -5.41 32.22 -2.60
C LYS A 247 -5.51 31.63 -4.01
N VAL A 248 -6.38 30.63 -4.16
CA VAL A 248 -6.70 29.98 -5.43
C VAL A 248 -8.20 29.98 -5.67
N ASP A 249 -8.63 29.99 -6.93
CA ASP A 249 -10.05 30.05 -7.28
C ASP A 249 -10.82 28.79 -6.83
N SER A 250 -10.15 27.64 -6.92
CA SER A 250 -10.72 26.38 -6.45
C SER A 250 -9.64 25.38 -6.06
N ALA A 251 -10.02 24.45 -5.18
CA ALA A 251 -9.23 23.28 -4.82
C ALA A 251 -10.16 22.07 -4.68
N ILE A 252 -9.69 20.90 -5.11
CA ILE A 252 -10.40 19.63 -5.02
C ILE A 252 -9.82 18.83 -3.87
N THR A 253 -10.67 18.38 -2.95
CA THR A 253 -10.27 17.58 -1.78
C THR A 253 -10.07 16.10 -2.15
N GLN A 254 -9.49 15.32 -1.23
CA GLN A 254 -9.35 13.86 -1.36
C GLN A 254 -10.69 13.12 -1.51
N LEU A 255 -11.80 13.72 -1.07
CA LEU A 255 -13.17 13.20 -1.24
C LEU A 255 -13.82 13.62 -2.56
N GLY A 256 -13.10 14.34 -3.44
CA GLY A 256 -13.62 14.84 -4.71
C GLY A 256 -14.46 16.13 -4.60
N GLU A 257 -14.53 16.74 -3.43
CA GLU A 257 -15.27 17.97 -3.22
C GLU A 257 -14.50 19.19 -3.76
N THR A 258 -15.20 20.10 -4.40
CA THR A 258 -14.61 21.34 -4.91
C THR A 258 -14.87 22.51 -3.97
N ASN A 259 -13.81 23.01 -3.36
CA ASN A 259 -13.83 24.21 -2.52
C ASN A 259 -13.46 25.44 -3.36
N LYS A 260 -14.37 26.41 -3.44
CA LYS A 260 -14.13 27.70 -4.12
C LYS A 260 -13.40 28.68 -3.22
N GLN A 261 -12.58 29.56 -3.79
CA GLN A 261 -11.82 30.59 -3.07
C GLN A 261 -11.00 29.98 -1.91
N PHE A 262 -10.27 28.90 -2.22
CA PHE A 262 -9.50 28.17 -1.22
C PHE A 262 -8.21 28.93 -0.87
N GLN A 263 -7.83 28.89 0.41
CA GLN A 263 -6.59 29.48 0.89
C GLN A 263 -5.61 28.36 1.30
N ILE A 264 -4.52 28.25 0.59
CA ILE A 264 -3.40 27.35 0.92
C ILE A 264 -2.62 27.99 2.08
N PRO A 265 -2.47 27.30 3.22
CA PRO A 265 -1.68 27.80 4.35
C PRO A 265 -0.21 28.02 3.97
N ALA A 266 0.47 28.94 4.66
CA ALA A 266 1.92 29.06 4.56
C ALA A 266 2.61 27.78 5.08
N GLY A 267 3.73 27.40 4.48
CA GLY A 267 4.46 26.17 4.86
C GLY A 267 3.90 24.89 4.23
N SER A 268 2.92 24.97 3.33
CA SER A 268 2.43 23.80 2.60
C SER A 268 3.48 23.29 1.60
N LEU A 269 3.51 21.96 1.38
CA LEU A 269 4.29 21.35 0.31
C LEU A 269 3.50 21.46 -1.00
N ILE A 270 4.12 21.99 -2.04
CA ILE A 270 3.50 22.23 -3.34
C ILE A 270 4.28 21.50 -4.43
N VAL A 271 3.58 20.69 -5.20
CA VAL A 271 4.11 19.89 -6.31
C VAL A 271 3.41 20.32 -7.60
N PRO A 272 3.95 21.30 -8.36
CA PRO A 272 3.42 21.62 -9.67
C PRO A 272 3.61 20.44 -10.62
N ASN A 273 2.57 20.03 -11.34
CA ASN A 273 2.67 18.87 -12.24
C ASN A 273 3.34 19.20 -13.59
N ARG A 274 3.74 20.43 -13.80
CA ARG A 274 4.47 20.86 -14.99
C ARG A 274 5.97 20.59 -14.85
N GLN A 275 6.34 19.30 -14.92
CA GLN A 275 7.70 18.79 -14.74
C GLN A 275 8.05 17.79 -15.84
N PRO A 276 9.32 17.44 -16.06
CA PRO A 276 9.70 16.45 -17.08
C PRO A 276 9.01 15.08 -16.93
N ASP A 277 8.82 14.63 -15.69
CA ASP A 277 8.17 13.37 -15.35
C ASP A 277 6.70 13.58 -14.90
N ALA A 278 5.98 14.51 -15.53
CA ALA A 278 4.59 14.85 -15.22
C ALA A 278 3.63 13.65 -15.19
N PRO A 279 3.74 12.66 -16.08
CA PRO A 279 2.93 11.44 -16.00
C PRO A 279 3.11 10.68 -14.70
N LEU A 280 4.36 10.54 -14.20
CA LEU A 280 4.63 9.90 -12.92
C LEU A 280 4.04 10.70 -11.76
N VAL A 281 4.24 12.02 -11.75
CA VAL A 281 3.69 12.91 -10.72
C VAL A 281 2.16 12.78 -10.66
N ALA A 282 1.50 12.77 -11.82
CA ALA A 282 0.05 12.55 -11.90
C ALA A 282 -0.32 11.18 -11.35
N ALA A 283 0.29 10.11 -11.86
CA ALA A 283 -0.04 8.74 -11.49
C ALA A 283 0.04 8.46 -9.98
N ILE A 284 0.96 9.10 -9.26
CA ILE A 284 1.14 8.85 -7.81
C ILE A 284 0.43 9.85 -6.89
N LEU A 285 -0.02 11.00 -7.41
CA LEU A 285 -0.61 12.08 -6.61
C LEU A 285 -2.07 12.42 -6.96
N GLU A 286 -2.60 11.98 -8.09
CA GLU A 286 -4.02 12.23 -8.42
C GLU A 286 -4.95 11.39 -7.52
N PHE A 287 -6.08 11.99 -7.15
CA PHE A 287 -7.03 11.32 -6.26
C PHE A 287 -7.89 10.27 -6.97
N ASP A 288 -8.07 10.42 -8.26
CA ASP A 288 -8.85 9.52 -9.09
C ASP A 288 -8.08 9.26 -10.40
N ALA A 289 -7.62 8.04 -10.58
CA ALA A 289 -6.90 7.62 -11.77
C ALA A 289 -7.81 7.41 -12.99
N GLY A 290 -9.13 7.44 -12.82
CA GLY A 290 -10.10 7.44 -13.90
C GLY A 290 -10.12 6.15 -14.72
N VAL A 291 -10.42 5.00 -14.12
CA VAL A 291 -10.61 3.74 -14.85
C VAL A 291 -11.66 3.91 -15.94
N LYS A 292 -11.35 3.48 -17.16
CA LYS A 292 -12.28 3.59 -18.30
C LYS A 292 -13.60 2.88 -18.01
N LYS A 293 -14.73 3.53 -18.35
CA LYS A 293 -16.07 2.97 -18.13
C LYS A 293 -16.25 1.59 -18.78
N SER A 294 -15.67 1.36 -19.95
CA SER A 294 -15.70 0.05 -20.62
C SER A 294 -15.04 -1.06 -19.78
N VAL A 295 -13.93 -0.76 -19.13
CA VAL A 295 -13.22 -1.68 -18.24
C VAL A 295 -14.07 -2.01 -17.00
N LEU A 296 -14.69 -0.99 -16.37
CA LEU A 296 -15.57 -1.20 -15.23
C LEU A 296 -16.80 -2.04 -15.59
N ILE A 297 -17.35 -1.88 -16.81
CA ILE A 297 -18.46 -2.72 -17.30
C ILE A 297 -18.00 -4.16 -17.47
N GLU A 298 -16.84 -4.39 -18.08
CA GLU A 298 -16.28 -5.74 -18.26
C GLU A 298 -15.95 -6.40 -16.92
N GLU A 299 -15.34 -5.67 -16.00
CA GLU A 299 -15.08 -6.14 -14.63
C GLU A 299 -16.37 -6.63 -13.96
N ARG A 300 -17.42 -5.81 -14.02
CA ARG A 300 -18.73 -6.17 -13.48
C ARG A 300 -19.29 -7.43 -14.14
N GLN A 301 -19.21 -7.52 -15.47
CA GLN A 301 -19.72 -8.68 -16.22
C GLN A 301 -18.98 -9.97 -15.86
N ARG A 302 -17.65 -9.93 -15.70
CA ARG A 302 -16.84 -11.07 -15.28
C ARG A 302 -17.19 -11.50 -13.86
N THR A 303 -17.25 -10.55 -12.94
CA THR A 303 -17.61 -10.80 -11.54
C THR A 303 -18.97 -11.48 -11.41
N LEU A 304 -19.96 -11.02 -12.21
CA LEU A 304 -21.30 -11.60 -12.22
C LEU A 304 -21.37 -12.96 -12.90
N ARG A 305 -20.61 -13.17 -13.97
CA ARG A 305 -20.66 -14.39 -14.76
C ARG A 305 -20.02 -15.58 -14.05
N ASP A 306 -18.82 -15.39 -13.51
CA ASP A 306 -17.97 -16.47 -13.00
C ASP A 306 -17.19 -16.12 -11.72
N GLY A 307 -17.38 -14.91 -11.20
CA GLY A 307 -16.68 -14.43 -10.01
C GLY A 307 -15.22 -14.04 -10.25
N SER A 308 -14.75 -14.02 -11.51
CA SER A 308 -13.41 -13.59 -11.86
C SER A 308 -13.30 -12.08 -11.93
N SER A 309 -12.09 -11.55 -11.70
CA SER A 309 -11.75 -10.14 -11.87
C SER A 309 -10.95 -9.94 -13.16
N LEU A 310 -11.18 -8.82 -13.83
CA LEU A 310 -10.32 -8.31 -14.88
C LEU A 310 -9.08 -7.65 -14.28
N MET A 311 -9.23 -7.05 -13.10
CA MET A 311 -8.16 -6.33 -12.42
C MET A 311 -7.15 -7.31 -11.84
N TYR A 312 -5.88 -7.10 -12.18
CA TYR A 312 -4.80 -7.97 -11.74
C TYR A 312 -4.38 -7.68 -10.29
N ASP A 313 -4.38 -6.41 -9.90
CA ASP A 313 -3.88 -5.98 -8.60
C ASP A 313 -4.72 -4.78 -8.07
N THR A 314 -4.12 -3.92 -7.25
CA THR A 314 -4.80 -2.73 -6.72
C THR A 314 -5.26 -1.78 -7.83
N THR A 315 -6.45 -1.20 -7.67
CA THR A 315 -7.03 -0.25 -8.63
C THR A 315 -6.85 1.20 -8.20
N ALA A 316 -6.52 1.44 -6.95
CA ALA A 316 -6.34 2.78 -6.41
C ALA A 316 -5.10 2.85 -5.50
N TRP A 317 -4.41 3.94 -5.62
CA TRP A 317 -3.27 4.34 -4.79
C TRP A 317 -3.20 5.86 -4.82
N ASN A 318 -2.67 6.46 -3.80
CA ASN A 318 -2.38 7.89 -3.77
C ASN A 318 -1.47 8.18 -2.57
N PHE A 319 -0.34 8.83 -2.78
CA PHE A 319 0.61 9.08 -1.71
C PHE A 319 0.03 9.92 -0.57
N SER A 320 -0.76 10.95 -0.86
CA SER A 320 -1.33 11.77 0.21
C SER A 320 -2.27 10.98 1.10
N MET A 321 -3.11 10.14 0.50
CA MET A 321 -4.04 9.27 1.22
C MET A 321 -3.29 8.20 2.01
N MET A 322 -2.31 7.53 1.39
CA MET A 322 -1.54 6.45 2.02
C MET A 322 -0.65 6.95 3.17
N PHE A 323 -0.15 8.18 3.06
CA PHE A 323 0.56 8.85 4.17
C PHE A 323 -0.39 9.52 5.16
N GLY A 324 -1.72 9.51 4.92
CA GLY A 324 -2.70 10.16 5.79
C GLY A 324 -2.44 11.66 5.97
N LEU A 325 -1.95 12.32 4.93
CA LEU A 325 -1.65 13.75 4.93
C LEU A 325 -2.78 14.54 4.27
N PRO A 326 -3.28 15.61 4.90
CA PRO A 326 -4.31 16.45 4.31
C PRO A 326 -3.77 17.11 3.04
N SER A 327 -4.49 16.94 1.93
CA SER A 327 -4.05 17.47 0.64
C SER A 327 -5.21 17.90 -0.25
N VAL A 328 -4.89 18.74 -1.24
CA VAL A 328 -5.83 19.18 -2.27
C VAL A 328 -5.14 19.20 -3.64
N THR A 329 -5.92 19.01 -4.69
CA THR A 329 -5.49 19.29 -6.07
C THR A 329 -5.99 20.66 -6.48
N VAL A 330 -5.09 21.51 -6.98
CA VAL A 330 -5.41 22.84 -7.52
C VAL A 330 -5.37 22.78 -9.05
N PRO A 331 -6.47 23.12 -9.75
CA PRO A 331 -6.53 23.11 -11.22
C PRO A 331 -5.84 24.36 -11.82
N ALA A 332 -4.61 24.62 -11.39
CA ALA A 332 -3.76 25.70 -11.85
C ALA A 332 -2.28 25.37 -11.65
N HIS A 333 -1.42 25.97 -12.47
CA HIS A 333 0.02 25.92 -12.27
C HIS A 333 0.45 26.94 -11.20
N LEU A 334 0.84 26.45 -10.04
CA LEU A 334 1.40 27.26 -8.97
C LEU A 334 2.92 27.40 -9.20
N SER A 335 3.42 28.63 -9.36
CA SER A 335 4.84 28.90 -9.55
C SER A 335 5.31 30.20 -8.90
N LYS A 336 4.39 31.12 -8.60
CA LYS A 336 4.72 32.43 -8.02
C LYS A 336 4.77 32.36 -6.50
N GLY A 337 5.79 32.97 -5.90
CA GLY A 337 5.94 33.04 -4.44
C GLY A 337 6.36 31.72 -3.80
N LEU A 338 6.85 30.78 -4.60
CA LEU A 338 7.36 29.50 -4.13
C LEU A 338 8.89 29.56 -3.92
N SER A 339 9.36 28.75 -2.99
CA SER A 339 10.78 28.43 -2.77
C SER A 339 10.96 26.91 -2.79
N PRO A 340 12.14 26.39 -3.12
CA PRO A 340 12.41 24.97 -2.95
C PRO A 340 12.04 24.50 -1.54
N TRP A 341 11.49 23.29 -1.44
CA TRP A 341 11.15 22.70 -0.14
C TRP A 341 12.38 22.62 0.76
N GLN A 342 12.17 22.85 2.04
CA GLN A 342 13.18 22.65 3.07
C GLN A 342 12.53 21.83 4.21
N PRO A 343 13.17 20.76 4.68
CA PRO A 343 12.64 19.98 5.79
C PRO A 343 12.55 20.84 7.05
N HIS A 344 11.58 20.51 7.91
CA HIS A 344 11.48 21.12 9.23
C HIS A 344 12.76 20.85 10.03
N THR A 345 13.32 21.90 10.63
CA THR A 345 14.46 21.78 11.53
C THR A 345 13.93 21.72 12.96
N PRO A 346 14.07 20.58 13.66
CA PRO A 346 13.52 20.44 14.99
C PRO A 346 14.13 21.43 16.00
N THR A 347 13.28 21.97 16.83
CA THR A 347 13.67 22.71 18.00
C THR A 347 13.98 21.73 19.12
N GLN A 348 15.19 21.79 19.65
CA GLN A 348 15.60 21.02 20.81
C GLN A 348 15.95 21.99 21.95
N SER A 349 14.92 22.45 22.64
CA SER A 349 15.09 23.25 23.85
C SER A 349 15.24 22.31 25.04
N VAL A 350 16.49 22.03 25.42
CA VAL A 350 16.79 21.18 26.57
C VAL A 350 17.26 22.06 27.71
N ASP A 351 16.40 22.24 28.72
CA ASP A 351 16.76 22.83 30.01
C ASP A 351 16.97 21.69 31.00
N GLU A 352 18.17 21.56 31.52
CA GLU A 352 18.53 20.55 32.53
C GLU A 352 17.78 20.78 33.87
N ALA A 353 17.36 22.01 34.13
CA ALA A 353 16.59 22.35 35.31
C ALA A 353 15.07 22.07 35.15
N ALA A 354 14.64 21.65 33.96
CA ALA A 354 13.24 21.28 33.70
C ALA A 354 12.82 20.07 34.54
N ILE A 355 11.55 20.04 34.92
CA ILE A 355 10.99 18.91 35.68
C ILE A 355 10.54 17.77 34.78
N ALA A 356 10.31 18.08 33.48
CA ALA A 356 9.90 17.12 32.47
C ALA A 356 10.27 17.59 31.04
N TRP A 357 10.20 16.65 30.12
CA TRP A 357 10.43 16.85 28.68
C TRP A 357 9.30 16.22 27.88
N ALA A 358 8.88 16.88 26.82
CA ALA A 358 7.74 16.45 26.03
C ALA A 358 8.04 16.45 24.54
N VAL A 359 7.40 15.50 23.83
CA VAL A 359 7.38 15.37 22.37
C VAL A 359 5.92 15.33 21.93
N SER A 360 5.55 16.19 20.97
CA SER A 360 4.17 16.28 20.47
C SER A 360 3.65 14.94 19.94
N GLY A 361 2.43 14.58 20.34
CA GLY A 361 1.74 13.40 19.82
C GLY A 361 1.20 13.55 18.39
N GLU A 362 1.28 14.75 17.82
CA GLU A 362 0.89 15.01 16.43
C GLU A 362 1.93 14.51 15.43
N ASP A 363 3.17 14.31 15.88
CA ASP A 363 4.22 13.70 15.06
C ASP A 363 4.35 12.19 15.35
N ASP A 364 4.21 11.35 14.35
CA ASP A 364 4.27 9.88 14.45
C ASP A 364 5.57 9.36 15.10
N ARG A 365 6.67 10.10 14.97
CA ARG A 365 7.96 9.72 15.57
C ARG A 365 7.93 9.74 17.10
N SER A 366 6.92 10.39 17.69
CA SER A 366 6.69 10.35 19.14
C SER A 366 6.48 8.93 19.67
N VAL A 367 5.87 8.06 18.86
CA VAL A 367 5.64 6.65 19.22
C VAL A 367 6.97 5.89 19.29
N ALA A 368 7.84 6.08 18.29
CA ALA A 368 9.18 5.52 18.28
C ALA A 368 10.03 6.07 19.45
N PHE A 369 9.94 7.36 19.72
CA PHE A 369 10.60 8.01 20.84
C PHE A 369 10.22 7.36 22.17
N ALA A 370 8.92 7.18 22.43
CA ALA A 370 8.44 6.51 23.64
C ALA A 370 8.92 5.05 23.72
N ALA A 371 8.80 4.30 22.62
CA ALA A 371 9.17 2.89 22.57
C ALA A 371 10.66 2.66 22.83
N ARG A 372 11.53 3.43 22.20
CA ARG A 372 12.99 3.34 22.34
C ARG A 372 13.48 3.74 23.73
N LEU A 373 12.90 4.79 24.32
CA LEU A 373 13.20 5.15 25.70
C LEU A 373 12.78 4.05 26.70
N MET A 374 11.60 3.45 26.47
CA MET A 374 11.15 2.33 27.31
C MET A 374 12.04 1.07 27.16
N GLU A 375 12.62 0.82 25.98
CA GLU A 375 13.63 -0.24 25.78
C GLU A 375 14.89 0.00 26.61
N GLN A 376 15.25 1.26 26.82
CA GLN A 376 16.38 1.68 27.68
C GLN A 376 16.01 1.72 29.16
N GLY A 377 14.77 1.35 29.52
CA GLY A 377 14.31 1.31 30.92
C GLY A 377 13.78 2.63 31.45
N ILE A 378 13.64 3.65 30.61
CA ILE A 378 13.06 4.95 30.96
C ILE A 378 11.54 4.81 31.07
N LYS A 379 10.96 5.34 32.13
CA LYS A 379 9.52 5.41 32.30
C LYS A 379 8.96 6.61 31.53
N VAL A 380 7.95 6.34 30.73
CA VAL A 380 7.36 7.29 29.79
C VAL A 380 5.87 7.37 30.05
N ARG A 381 5.31 8.58 29.99
CA ARG A 381 3.88 8.84 30.07
C ARG A 381 3.33 9.31 28.73
N VAL A 382 2.03 9.16 28.54
CA VAL A 382 1.28 9.74 27.42
C VAL A 382 0.13 10.59 27.96
N ILE A 383 -0.12 11.72 27.30
CA ILE A 383 -1.22 12.62 27.65
C ILE A 383 -2.46 12.22 26.83
N ASP A 384 -3.54 11.80 27.51
CA ASP A 384 -4.78 11.38 26.83
C ASP A 384 -5.82 12.51 26.65
N LYS A 385 -5.56 13.69 27.22
CA LYS A 385 -6.35 14.92 27.05
C LYS A 385 -5.41 16.11 26.90
N ALA A 386 -5.58 16.89 25.85
CA ALA A 386 -4.76 18.08 25.59
C ALA A 386 -4.68 19.00 26.82
N THR A 387 -3.51 19.56 27.06
CA THR A 387 -3.24 20.51 28.14
C THR A 387 -2.23 21.57 27.70
N ALA A 388 -1.95 22.53 28.58
CA ALA A 388 -0.86 23.49 28.44
C ALA A 388 -0.16 23.64 29.78
N LEU A 389 1.14 23.35 29.83
CA LEU A 389 2.00 23.47 31.01
C LEU A 389 3.09 24.49 30.72
N SER A 390 3.30 25.47 31.61
CA SER A 390 4.31 26.54 31.40
C SER A 390 4.16 27.24 30.03
N ASP A 391 2.93 27.51 29.60
CA ASP A 391 2.61 28.09 28.28
C ASP A 391 2.97 27.22 27.05
N GLN A 392 3.42 25.97 27.28
CA GLN A 392 3.62 24.98 26.25
C GLN A 392 2.32 24.23 25.99
N ALA A 393 1.79 24.33 24.77
CA ALA A 393 0.66 23.53 24.35
C ALA A 393 1.08 22.08 24.15
N LEU A 394 0.40 21.17 24.82
CA LEU A 394 0.67 19.73 24.78
C LEU A 394 -0.60 19.02 24.26
N PRO A 395 -0.67 18.69 22.97
CA PRO A 395 -1.81 18.04 22.39
C PRO A 395 -1.98 16.61 22.94
N ARG A 396 -3.16 16.04 22.74
CA ARG A 396 -3.44 14.65 23.04
C ARG A 396 -2.42 13.75 22.32
N GLY A 397 -1.95 12.68 22.97
CA GLY A 397 -0.91 11.80 22.45
C GLY A 397 0.52 12.26 22.74
N THR A 398 0.71 13.46 23.30
CA THR A 398 2.05 13.94 23.69
C THR A 398 2.74 12.94 24.62
N VAL A 399 3.96 12.58 24.24
CA VAL A 399 4.85 11.75 25.04
C VAL A 399 5.56 12.61 26.06
N PHE A 400 5.52 12.20 27.33
CA PHE A 400 5.95 13.00 28.47
C PHE A 400 6.89 12.19 29.36
N VAL A 401 8.11 12.69 29.59
CA VAL A 401 9.12 12.06 30.42
C VAL A 401 9.47 12.97 31.59
N THR A 402 9.42 12.43 32.80
CA THR A 402 9.67 13.22 34.02
C THR A 402 10.92 12.75 34.75
N ALA A 403 11.65 13.67 35.38
CA ALA A 403 12.75 13.36 36.26
C ALA A 403 12.28 12.52 37.47
N MET A 404 11.09 12.83 37.99
CA MET A 404 10.52 12.16 39.16
C MET A 404 10.21 10.69 38.93
N ASP A 405 9.75 10.31 37.72
CA ASP A 405 9.50 8.90 37.37
C ASP A 405 10.81 8.12 37.13
N ASN A 406 11.93 8.83 36.89
CA ASN A 406 13.21 8.27 36.51
C ASN A 406 14.37 8.66 37.47
N PRO A 407 14.20 8.58 38.79
CA PRO A 407 15.17 9.12 39.76
C PRO A 407 16.53 8.36 39.79
N LYS A 408 16.59 7.21 39.12
CA LYS A 408 17.82 6.39 39.07
C LYS A 408 18.61 6.58 37.77
N SER A 409 18.08 7.39 36.83
CA SER A 409 18.75 7.65 35.55
C SER A 409 19.65 8.88 35.71
N GLU A 410 20.97 8.67 35.90
CA GLU A 410 21.96 9.75 36.07
C GLU A 410 22.11 10.59 34.77
N ASN A 411 21.83 10.00 33.58
CA ASN A 411 21.99 10.61 32.26
C ASN A 411 20.66 10.75 31.52
N LEU A 412 19.54 10.98 32.24
CA LEU A 412 18.19 11.03 31.65
C LEU A 412 18.09 12.04 30.52
N VAL A 413 18.59 13.26 30.72
CA VAL A 413 18.51 14.35 29.74
C VAL A 413 19.28 14.02 28.47
N GLU A 414 20.46 13.41 28.63
CA GLU A 414 21.31 12.99 27.51
C GLU A 414 20.62 11.92 26.67
N LEU A 415 19.98 10.92 27.31
CA LEU A 415 19.27 9.85 26.64
C LEU A 415 18.05 10.40 25.85
N ILE A 416 17.25 11.26 26.47
CA ILE A 416 16.10 11.91 25.85
C ILE A 416 16.54 12.75 24.63
N SER A 417 17.60 13.56 24.82
CA SER A 417 18.13 14.43 23.76
C SER A 417 18.71 13.62 22.60
N ALA A 418 19.41 12.53 22.90
CA ALA A 418 19.99 11.65 21.88
C ALA A 418 18.89 10.99 21.02
N GLU A 419 17.81 10.48 21.65
CA GLU A 419 16.69 9.88 20.92
C GLU A 419 15.90 10.92 20.10
N ALA A 420 15.64 12.11 20.67
CA ALA A 420 14.97 13.18 19.95
C ALA A 420 15.77 13.64 18.73
N LYS A 421 17.09 13.75 18.87
CA LYS A 421 18.01 14.08 17.77
C LYS A 421 18.04 12.99 16.71
N MET A 422 18.14 11.72 17.13
CA MET A 422 18.15 10.58 16.19
C MET A 422 16.87 10.50 15.36
N LEU A 423 15.73 10.79 16.00
CA LEU A 423 14.42 10.79 15.35
C LEU A 423 14.12 12.11 14.62
N ASN A 424 14.99 13.13 14.74
CA ASN A 424 14.77 14.46 14.16
C ASN A 424 13.42 15.07 14.54
N ILE A 425 13.05 15.03 15.85
CA ILE A 425 11.74 15.45 16.40
C ILE A 425 11.91 16.59 17.39
N ASP A 426 10.89 17.48 17.47
CA ASP A 426 10.88 18.57 18.42
C ASP A 426 10.81 18.06 19.87
N LEU A 427 11.68 18.60 20.73
CA LEU A 427 11.74 18.30 22.14
C LEU A 427 11.58 19.61 22.93
N VAL A 428 10.58 19.66 23.80
CA VAL A 428 10.31 20.83 24.63
C VAL A 428 10.53 20.52 26.11
N SER A 429 11.12 21.46 26.83
CA SER A 429 11.31 21.40 28.28
C SER A 429 10.08 21.98 29.01
N VAL A 430 9.65 21.32 30.09
CA VAL A 430 8.50 21.72 30.89
C VAL A 430 8.95 22.04 32.29
N GLY A 431 8.77 23.30 32.70
CA GLY A 431 9.22 23.83 33.99
C GLY A 431 8.19 23.79 35.12
N SER A 432 6.91 23.49 34.80
CA SER A 432 5.82 23.43 35.79
C SER A 432 4.86 22.29 35.47
N GLY A 433 4.33 21.67 36.49
CA GLY A 433 3.29 20.66 36.36
C GLY A 433 1.87 21.21 36.44
N TYR A 434 1.71 22.51 36.52
CA TYR A 434 0.42 23.20 36.69
C TYR A 434 -0.19 23.50 35.30
N GLY A 435 -1.41 23.02 35.11
CA GLY A 435 -2.18 23.26 33.88
C GLY A 435 -2.73 24.67 33.82
N THR A 436 -2.71 25.30 32.66
CA THR A 436 -3.24 26.66 32.46
C THR A 436 -4.76 26.64 32.55
N GLY A 437 -5.32 27.42 33.44
CA GLY A 437 -6.78 27.48 33.68
C GLY A 437 -7.33 26.15 34.22
N ASP A 438 -8.36 25.61 33.56
CA ASP A 438 -9.00 24.33 33.91
C ASP A 438 -8.42 23.11 33.17
N LEU A 439 -7.25 23.25 32.55
CA LEU A 439 -6.58 22.17 31.86
C LEU A 439 -5.89 21.20 32.83
N PRO A 440 -5.72 19.90 32.43
CA PRO A 440 -5.12 18.90 33.29
C PRO A 440 -3.71 19.24 33.78
N ASP A 441 -3.49 19.10 35.08
CA ASP A 441 -2.16 19.09 35.69
C ASP A 441 -1.45 17.75 35.47
N TRP A 442 -0.11 17.74 35.48
CA TRP A 442 0.68 16.55 35.19
C TRP A 442 0.47 15.40 36.21
N GLY A 443 0.11 15.69 37.43
CA GLY A 443 -0.20 14.70 38.47
C GLY A 443 -1.59 14.07 38.35
N GLY A 444 -2.41 14.55 37.42
CA GLY A 444 -3.76 14.08 37.18
C GLY A 444 -3.84 12.76 36.41
N ALA A 445 -5.06 12.23 36.31
CA ALA A 445 -5.33 10.94 35.66
C ALA A 445 -5.06 10.94 34.14
N HIS A 446 -4.89 12.12 33.54
CA HIS A 446 -4.67 12.28 32.10
C HIS A 446 -3.20 12.07 31.66
N PHE A 447 -2.26 11.91 32.59
CA PHE A 447 -0.85 11.62 32.32
C PHE A 447 -0.56 10.15 32.63
N ARG A 448 -0.88 9.28 31.68
CA ARG A 448 -0.85 7.82 31.86
C ARG A 448 0.54 7.24 31.67
N LEU A 449 1.00 6.47 32.64
CA LEU A 449 2.25 5.71 32.52
C LEU A 449 2.09 4.61 31.48
N LEU A 450 3.01 4.56 30.52
CA LEU A 450 3.08 3.51 29.51
C LEU A 450 3.75 2.25 30.05
N THR A 451 3.34 1.12 29.52
CA THR A 451 3.99 -0.18 29.75
C THR A 451 4.88 -0.50 28.56
N ARG A 452 6.12 -0.90 28.83
CA ARG A 452 7.07 -1.28 27.77
C ARG A 452 6.47 -2.42 26.95
N PRO A 453 6.38 -2.27 25.61
CA PRO A 453 5.89 -3.32 24.75
C PRO A 453 6.85 -4.51 24.70
N GLN A 454 6.29 -5.73 24.84
CA GLN A 454 6.97 -7.01 24.68
C GLN A 454 6.22 -7.76 23.59
N ILE A 455 6.70 -7.64 22.35
CA ILE A 455 5.95 -7.99 21.15
C ILE A 455 6.37 -9.36 20.62
N ALA A 456 5.38 -10.19 20.25
CA ALA A 456 5.57 -11.33 19.38
C ALA A 456 4.74 -11.18 18.11
N ILE A 457 5.28 -11.62 16.98
CA ILE A 457 4.57 -11.72 15.69
C ILE A 457 4.36 -13.20 15.41
N LEU A 458 3.12 -13.64 15.15
CA LEU A 458 2.86 -14.98 14.65
C LEU A 458 3.31 -15.08 13.19
N SER A 459 3.98 -16.17 12.84
CA SER A 459 4.65 -16.30 11.54
C SER A 459 4.62 -17.74 11.03
N HIS A 460 5.23 -17.97 9.86
CA HIS A 460 5.37 -19.27 9.18
C HIS A 460 4.07 -19.76 8.52
N GLN A 461 3.97 -21.08 8.33
CA GLN A 461 2.88 -21.70 7.59
C GLN A 461 1.51 -21.30 8.12
N GLY A 462 0.66 -20.80 7.22
CA GLY A 462 -0.67 -20.33 7.54
C GLY A 462 -0.83 -18.80 7.58
N PHE A 463 0.28 -18.05 7.49
CA PHE A 463 0.28 -16.59 7.36
C PHE A 463 0.86 -16.12 6.04
N SER A 464 0.34 -15.03 5.53
CA SER A 464 0.95 -14.30 4.42
C SER A 464 2.35 -13.82 4.83
N SER A 465 3.36 -14.17 4.06
CA SER A 465 4.72 -13.69 4.33
C SER A 465 4.85 -12.18 4.20
N TYR A 466 4.09 -11.56 3.30
CA TYR A 466 4.07 -10.10 3.13
C TYR A 466 3.54 -9.38 4.37
N ASP A 467 2.45 -9.89 4.97
CA ASP A 467 1.86 -9.30 6.18
C ASP A 467 2.73 -9.53 7.43
N VAL A 468 3.38 -10.69 7.51
CA VAL A 468 4.41 -10.92 8.53
C VAL A 468 5.57 -9.94 8.35
N GLY A 469 6.01 -9.76 7.12
CA GLY A 469 7.12 -8.88 6.78
C GLY A 469 6.83 -7.41 7.07
N SER A 470 5.67 -6.91 6.69
CA SER A 470 5.27 -5.52 6.95
C SER A 470 5.14 -5.24 8.46
N SER A 471 4.59 -6.18 9.23
CA SER A 471 4.52 -6.08 10.69
C SER A 471 5.92 -6.09 11.32
N TRP A 472 6.79 -6.97 10.84
CA TRP A 472 8.19 -7.04 11.27
C TRP A 472 8.92 -5.74 10.96
N TRP A 473 8.84 -5.27 9.72
CA TRP A 473 9.49 -4.04 9.29
C TRP A 473 9.03 -2.82 10.08
N ALA A 474 7.72 -2.71 10.35
CA ALA A 474 7.17 -1.60 11.13
C ALA A 474 7.74 -1.58 12.57
N ILE A 475 7.85 -2.73 13.23
CA ILE A 475 8.38 -2.81 14.60
C ILE A 475 9.89 -2.58 14.61
N ASP A 476 10.62 -3.18 13.69
CA ASP A 476 12.08 -3.15 13.66
C ASP A 476 12.63 -1.81 13.16
N THR A 477 12.05 -1.24 12.11
CA THR A 477 12.57 -0.02 11.47
C THR A 477 11.89 1.26 11.94
N HIS A 478 10.56 1.30 12.10
CA HIS A 478 9.88 2.50 12.56
C HIS A 478 9.94 2.67 14.08
N LEU A 479 9.59 1.63 14.82
CA LEU A 479 9.68 1.72 16.28
C LEU A 479 11.13 1.54 16.79
N GLY A 480 11.92 0.70 16.12
CA GLY A 480 13.30 0.42 16.50
C GLY A 480 13.42 -0.36 17.82
N ILE A 481 12.50 -1.28 18.09
CA ILE A 481 12.44 -2.08 19.32
C ILE A 481 12.49 -3.59 19.03
N ARG A 482 12.85 -4.35 20.04
CA ARG A 482 12.96 -5.80 19.95
C ARG A 482 11.59 -6.48 19.89
N HIS A 483 11.51 -7.55 19.15
CA HIS A 483 10.36 -8.44 19.06
C HIS A 483 10.80 -9.89 18.87
N SER A 484 9.87 -10.82 18.93
CA SER A 484 10.07 -12.23 18.60
C SER A 484 9.11 -12.65 17.48
N GLN A 485 9.54 -13.59 16.65
CA GLN A 485 8.64 -14.28 15.74
C GLN A 485 8.35 -15.68 16.30
N ILE A 486 7.08 -16.04 16.38
CA ILE A 486 6.62 -17.34 16.85
C ILE A 486 6.03 -18.12 15.68
N ASP A 487 6.65 -19.25 15.35
CA ASP A 487 6.03 -20.23 14.44
C ASP A 487 4.76 -20.79 15.10
N THR A 488 3.63 -20.69 14.42
CA THR A 488 2.34 -21.16 14.93
C THR A 488 2.34 -22.63 15.32
N ALA A 489 3.14 -23.47 14.68
CA ALA A 489 3.30 -24.86 15.07
C ALA A 489 3.76 -25.04 16.53
N TYR A 490 4.36 -24.00 17.11
CA TYR A 490 4.82 -24.01 18.51
C TYR A 490 3.97 -23.15 19.44
N LEU A 491 2.94 -22.46 18.95
CA LEU A 491 2.16 -21.48 19.72
C LEU A 491 1.58 -22.07 21.01
N SER A 492 0.99 -23.26 20.94
CA SER A 492 0.40 -23.94 22.10
C SER A 492 1.42 -24.41 23.16
N ARG A 493 2.71 -24.38 22.82
CA ARG A 493 3.82 -24.80 23.70
C ARG A 493 4.72 -23.63 24.08
N ALA A 494 4.54 -22.47 23.46
CA ALA A 494 5.33 -21.28 23.76
C ALA A 494 4.93 -20.68 25.11
N ASP A 495 5.90 -20.16 25.86
CA ASP A 495 5.63 -19.37 27.06
C ASP A 495 5.20 -17.95 26.67
N LEU A 496 3.89 -17.77 26.45
CA LEU A 496 3.30 -16.50 26.04
C LEU A 496 3.36 -15.42 27.14
N ARG A 497 3.63 -15.76 28.40
CA ARG A 497 3.78 -14.78 29.50
C ARG A 497 4.96 -13.81 29.30
N ARG A 498 5.86 -14.15 28.39
CA ARG A 498 7.00 -13.28 28.00
C ARG A 498 6.56 -12.07 27.18
N TYR A 499 5.34 -12.07 26.68
CA TYR A 499 4.81 -11.05 25.79
C TYR A 499 3.55 -10.41 26.39
N ASN A 500 3.39 -9.12 26.19
CA ASN A 500 2.15 -8.41 26.50
C ASN A 500 1.38 -8.03 25.25
N THR A 501 2.00 -8.17 24.07
CA THR A 501 1.38 -7.89 22.77
C THR A 501 1.72 -9.00 21.79
N ILE A 502 0.69 -9.57 21.14
CA ILE A 502 0.86 -10.50 20.01
C ILE A 502 0.21 -9.91 18.78
N VAL A 503 0.99 -9.80 17.70
CA VAL A 503 0.51 -9.45 16.37
C VAL A 503 0.22 -10.73 15.60
N MET A 504 -1.00 -10.85 15.10
CA MET A 504 -1.48 -11.94 14.26
C MET A 504 -1.74 -11.39 12.85
N PRO A 505 -0.76 -11.49 11.95
CA PRO A 505 -0.89 -11.00 10.58
C PRO A 505 -1.99 -11.73 9.80
N ASN A 506 -2.26 -11.34 8.55
CA ASN A 506 -3.25 -11.99 7.71
C ASN A 506 -2.95 -13.49 7.56
N GLY A 507 -3.88 -14.34 7.99
CA GLY A 507 -3.76 -15.79 7.99
C GLY A 507 -4.83 -16.47 7.14
N TYR A 508 -4.43 -17.50 6.41
CA TYR A 508 -5.30 -18.28 5.54
C TYR A 508 -5.59 -19.70 6.08
N ARG A 509 -4.85 -20.14 7.11
CA ARG A 509 -5.05 -21.42 7.78
C ARG A 509 -5.88 -21.26 9.06
N PRO A 510 -6.93 -22.05 9.25
CA PRO A 510 -7.64 -22.09 10.54
C PRO A 510 -6.70 -22.49 11.69
N MET A 511 -6.82 -21.83 12.83
CA MET A 511 -6.12 -22.24 14.04
C MET A 511 -6.71 -23.53 14.59
N SER A 512 -5.85 -24.38 15.13
CA SER A 512 -6.28 -25.56 15.90
C SER A 512 -6.91 -25.14 17.22
N SER A 513 -7.68 -26.05 17.83
CA SER A 513 -8.28 -25.83 19.16
C SER A 513 -7.23 -25.51 20.23
N ALA A 514 -6.04 -26.11 20.14
CA ALA A 514 -4.95 -25.87 21.08
C ALA A 514 -4.35 -24.47 20.92
N GLU A 515 -4.16 -24.01 19.69
CA GLU A 515 -3.68 -22.64 19.39
C GLU A 515 -4.72 -21.61 19.85
N THR A 516 -5.99 -21.83 19.53
CA THR A 516 -7.10 -20.97 19.96
C THR A 516 -7.19 -20.87 21.49
N SER A 517 -7.09 -22.02 22.21
CA SER A 517 -7.12 -22.03 23.67
C SER A 517 -5.93 -21.28 24.27
N ALA A 518 -4.73 -21.45 23.72
CA ALA A 518 -3.53 -20.78 24.22
C ALA A 518 -3.67 -19.25 24.10
N LEU A 519 -4.13 -18.74 22.95
CA LEU A 519 -4.38 -17.31 22.75
C LEU A 519 -5.50 -16.79 23.66
N LYS A 520 -6.59 -17.52 23.78
CA LYS A 520 -7.73 -17.16 24.63
C LYS A 520 -7.33 -17.01 26.09
N ASP A 521 -6.57 -17.97 26.62
CA ASP A 521 -6.11 -17.94 28.00
C ASP A 521 -5.10 -16.81 28.23
N TRP A 522 -4.23 -16.54 27.26
CA TRP A 522 -3.28 -15.43 27.31
C TRP A 522 -4.00 -14.06 27.27
N VAL A 523 -5.00 -13.86 26.40
CA VAL A 523 -5.81 -12.63 26.37
C VAL A 523 -6.56 -12.42 27.68
N ARG A 524 -7.14 -13.50 28.26
CA ARG A 524 -7.81 -13.42 29.57
C ARG A 524 -6.89 -13.03 30.71
N GLN A 525 -5.60 -13.29 30.58
CA GLN A 525 -4.57 -12.89 31.55
C GLN A 525 -4.08 -11.45 31.33
N GLY A 526 -4.67 -10.71 30.41
CA GLY A 526 -4.38 -9.30 30.12
C GLY A 526 -3.47 -9.05 28.90
N GLY A 527 -3.24 -10.06 28.08
CA GLY A 527 -2.51 -9.90 26.82
C GLY A 527 -3.31 -9.12 25.77
N THR A 528 -2.63 -8.30 24.98
CA THR A 528 -3.19 -7.54 23.87
C THR A 528 -2.96 -8.28 22.55
N LEU A 529 -4.04 -8.71 21.88
CA LEU A 529 -4.00 -9.35 20.57
C LEU A 529 -4.37 -8.34 19.48
N ILE A 530 -3.48 -8.14 18.51
CA ILE A 530 -3.71 -7.33 17.31
C ILE A 530 -3.83 -8.30 16.13
N ALA A 531 -5.04 -8.51 15.63
CA ALA A 531 -5.30 -9.40 14.51
C ALA A 531 -5.70 -8.62 13.26
N HIS A 532 -5.11 -8.97 12.12
CA HIS A 532 -5.33 -8.30 10.84
C HIS A 532 -6.17 -9.19 9.90
N ASP A 533 -7.00 -8.57 9.08
CA ASP A 533 -7.72 -9.12 7.93
C ASP A 533 -8.43 -10.46 8.23
N LYS A 534 -8.11 -11.54 7.52
CA LYS A 534 -8.72 -12.87 7.69
C LYS A 534 -8.47 -13.46 9.08
N SER A 535 -7.35 -13.12 9.72
CA SER A 535 -7.08 -13.48 11.10
C SER A 535 -8.05 -12.81 12.06
N ALA A 536 -8.39 -11.54 11.84
CA ALA A 536 -9.42 -10.85 12.63
C ALA A 536 -10.81 -11.48 12.45
N ALA A 537 -11.16 -11.87 11.21
CA ALA A 537 -12.40 -12.62 10.95
C ALA A 537 -12.43 -13.99 11.64
N GLN A 538 -11.30 -14.68 11.68
CA GLN A 538 -11.18 -15.96 12.39
C GLN A 538 -11.42 -15.78 13.90
N ILE A 539 -10.78 -14.76 14.50
CA ILE A 539 -11.01 -14.43 15.92
C ILE A 539 -12.48 -14.10 16.20
N ALA A 540 -13.17 -13.44 15.25
CA ALA A 540 -14.60 -13.15 15.36
C ALA A 540 -15.48 -14.41 15.34
N ARG A 541 -15.12 -15.43 14.55
CA ARG A 541 -15.85 -16.71 14.45
C ARG A 541 -15.63 -17.62 15.65
N ASP A 542 -14.39 -17.70 16.13
CA ASP A 542 -13.95 -18.64 17.17
C ASP A 542 -14.36 -18.20 18.59
N ASN A 543 -15.55 -17.70 18.75
CA ASN A 543 -16.24 -17.38 20.01
C ASN A 543 -15.39 -17.42 21.29
N GLY A 544 -14.89 -16.26 21.73
CA GLY A 544 -14.38 -16.09 23.09
C GLY A 544 -12.96 -15.57 23.22
N ILE A 545 -12.28 -15.17 22.14
CA ILE A 545 -11.07 -14.36 22.20
C ILE A 545 -11.46 -12.87 22.16
N GLY A 546 -12.32 -12.47 21.21
CA GLY A 546 -12.78 -11.09 21.07
C GLY A 546 -14.30 -10.95 21.12
N GLN A 547 -14.77 -9.72 21.35
CA GLN A 547 -16.20 -9.36 21.31
C GLN A 547 -16.56 -8.73 19.97
N VAL A 548 -16.16 -9.38 18.88
CA VAL A 548 -16.44 -8.96 17.52
C VAL A 548 -17.21 -10.03 16.76
N ARG A 549 -17.93 -9.61 15.74
CA ARG A 549 -18.63 -10.50 14.80
C ARG A 549 -18.51 -9.97 13.38
N SER A 550 -18.65 -10.83 12.39
CA SER A 550 -18.75 -10.41 11.00
C SER A 550 -20.02 -9.58 10.79
N ILE A 551 -19.92 -8.51 10.01
CA ILE A 551 -21.10 -7.74 9.59
C ILE A 551 -22.09 -8.65 8.83
N GLY A 552 -21.59 -9.57 7.98
CA GLY A 552 -22.44 -10.53 7.27
C GLY A 552 -23.31 -11.38 8.21
N ASP A 553 -22.75 -11.79 9.37
CA ASP A 553 -23.49 -12.56 10.38
C ASP A 553 -24.46 -11.69 11.21
N ALA A 554 -24.28 -10.36 11.14
CA ALA A 554 -25.10 -9.41 11.88
C ALA A 554 -26.27 -8.87 11.07
N LEU A 555 -26.18 -8.94 9.76
CA LEU A 555 -27.21 -8.52 8.83
C LEU A 555 -27.98 -9.75 8.37
N ASP A 556 -29.22 -9.93 8.84
CA ASP A 556 -30.14 -11.01 8.42
C ASP A 556 -30.51 -10.95 6.91
N SER A 557 -29.90 -10.04 6.15
CA SER A 557 -30.23 -9.73 4.76
C SER A 557 -29.31 -10.34 3.71
N ALA A 558 -28.38 -11.25 4.09
CA ALA A 558 -27.50 -11.91 3.13
C ALA A 558 -28.30 -12.69 2.06
N GLN A 559 -29.42 -13.32 2.41
CA GLN A 559 -30.28 -14.02 1.46
C GLN A 559 -30.95 -13.08 0.44
N ASP A 560 -31.44 -11.93 0.86
CA ASP A 560 -32.07 -10.95 -0.03
C ASP A 560 -31.05 -10.40 -1.03
N TYR A 561 -29.81 -10.27 -0.60
CA TYR A 561 -28.71 -9.82 -1.41
C TYR A 561 -28.30 -10.89 -2.45
N ASP A 562 -28.18 -12.13 -2.06
CA ASP A 562 -27.88 -13.25 -2.97
C ASP A 562 -29.00 -13.45 -3.99
N ILE A 563 -30.26 -13.26 -3.58
CA ILE A 563 -31.41 -13.28 -4.48
C ILE A 563 -31.34 -12.13 -5.50
N ALA A 564 -30.98 -10.92 -5.07
CA ALA A 564 -30.82 -9.77 -5.97
C ALA A 564 -29.71 -10.01 -7.00
N LEU A 565 -28.59 -10.60 -6.59
CA LEU A 565 -27.51 -11.03 -7.47
C LEU A 565 -27.93 -12.10 -8.49
N GLN A 566 -28.66 -13.12 -8.02
CA GLN A 566 -29.15 -14.15 -8.91
C GLN A 566 -30.13 -13.57 -9.95
N ARG A 567 -30.99 -12.64 -9.54
CA ARG A 567 -31.88 -11.92 -10.46
C ARG A 567 -31.11 -11.10 -11.51
N GLU A 568 -30.04 -10.43 -11.10
CA GLU A 568 -29.20 -9.71 -12.08
C GLU A 568 -28.47 -10.68 -13.02
N ARG A 569 -27.95 -11.81 -12.51
CA ARG A 569 -27.37 -12.87 -13.36
C ARG A 569 -28.38 -13.37 -14.39
N LEU A 570 -29.61 -13.65 -13.97
CA LEU A 570 -30.68 -14.10 -14.85
C LEU A 570 -31.03 -13.04 -15.86
N SER A 571 -31.15 -11.76 -15.47
CA SER A 571 -31.46 -10.66 -16.39
C SER A 571 -30.34 -10.42 -17.41
N THR A 572 -29.08 -10.67 -17.06
CA THR A 572 -27.97 -10.59 -18.01
C THR A 572 -27.82 -11.83 -18.89
N SER A 573 -28.28 -13.00 -18.45
CA SER A 573 -28.22 -14.24 -19.25
C SER A 573 -29.39 -14.42 -20.23
N ASP A 574 -30.55 -13.91 -19.88
CA ASP A 574 -31.78 -14.15 -20.66
C ASP A 574 -32.13 -13.06 -21.67
N GLN A 575 -31.43 -11.93 -21.67
CA GLN A 575 -31.70 -10.80 -22.60
C GLN A 575 -30.48 -10.41 -23.42
N LEU A 576 -29.88 -11.38 -24.11
CA LEU A 576 -29.02 -11.04 -25.24
C LEU A 576 -29.88 -10.49 -26.38
N ASP A 577 -29.97 -9.17 -26.48
CA ASP A 577 -30.44 -8.52 -27.70
C ASP A 577 -29.39 -8.79 -28.80
N MET A 578 -29.64 -9.85 -29.56
CA MET A 578 -28.74 -10.27 -30.64
C MET A 578 -28.59 -9.20 -31.73
N ALA A 579 -29.56 -8.28 -31.86
CA ALA A 579 -29.42 -7.14 -32.76
C ALA A 579 -28.44 -6.09 -32.22
N ALA A 580 -28.47 -5.81 -30.91
CA ALA A 580 -27.53 -4.92 -30.26
C ALA A 580 -26.10 -5.50 -30.23
N VAL A 581 -25.96 -6.81 -30.02
CA VAL A 581 -24.68 -7.52 -30.10
C VAL A 581 -24.11 -7.47 -31.51
N SER A 582 -24.94 -7.70 -32.52
CA SER A 582 -24.54 -7.65 -33.94
C SER A 582 -24.20 -6.23 -34.41
N ALA A 583 -24.82 -5.22 -33.83
CA ALA A 583 -24.55 -3.81 -34.11
C ALA A 583 -23.34 -3.23 -33.36
N HIS A 584 -22.61 -4.04 -32.58
CA HIS A 584 -21.51 -3.59 -31.70
C HIS A 584 -21.92 -2.43 -30.76
N ASN A 585 -23.21 -2.36 -30.43
CA ASN A 585 -23.71 -1.31 -29.55
C ASN A 585 -23.55 -1.72 -28.10
N VAL A 586 -22.39 -1.40 -27.53
CA VAL A 586 -21.97 -1.71 -26.13
C VAL A 586 -22.81 -0.91 -25.12
N SER A 587 -23.79 -0.14 -25.53
CA SER A 587 -24.60 0.71 -24.65
C SER A 587 -25.78 0.01 -23.98
N THR A 588 -26.00 -1.26 -24.19
CA THR A 588 -26.88 -2.08 -23.34
C THR A 588 -26.14 -2.40 -22.03
N VAL A 589 -25.89 -1.35 -21.27
CA VAL A 589 -25.55 -1.47 -19.85
C VAL A 589 -26.71 -2.20 -19.20
N VAL A 590 -26.46 -3.33 -18.57
CA VAL A 590 -27.43 -3.93 -17.66
C VAL A 590 -27.76 -2.87 -16.62
N ASP A 591 -28.98 -2.34 -16.71
CA ASP A 591 -29.40 -1.31 -15.81
C ASP A 591 -29.32 -1.82 -14.36
N TYR A 592 -28.85 -0.96 -13.49
CA TYR A 592 -28.84 -1.20 -12.06
C TYR A 592 -30.23 -1.63 -11.62
N PRO A 593 -30.42 -2.76 -10.88
CA PRO A 593 -31.72 -3.36 -10.63
C PRO A 593 -32.69 -2.51 -9.80
N TRP A 594 -32.28 -1.34 -9.36
CA TRP A 594 -33.12 -0.35 -8.69
C TRP A 594 -33.25 0.88 -9.58
N GLU A 595 -34.48 1.19 -9.97
CA GLU A 595 -34.78 2.35 -10.83
C GLU A 595 -34.16 3.62 -10.27
N GLN A 596 -33.45 4.35 -11.12
CA GLN A 596 -32.89 5.64 -10.77
C GLN A 596 -34.01 6.70 -10.72
N GLY A 597 -34.17 7.37 -9.61
CA GLY A 597 -34.67 8.76 -9.56
C GLY A 597 -36.13 8.96 -9.23
N ALA A 598 -36.95 7.96 -8.91
CA ALA A 598 -38.39 8.18 -8.78
C ALA A 598 -38.98 8.28 -7.37
N LYS A 599 -38.33 7.79 -6.32
CA LYS A 599 -38.81 7.91 -4.91
C LYS A 599 -37.65 7.87 -3.91
N ALA A 600 -37.83 8.57 -2.78
CA ALA A 600 -36.96 8.38 -1.63
C ALA A 600 -37.00 6.90 -1.20
N LEU A 601 -35.85 6.24 -1.27
CA LEU A 601 -35.69 4.85 -0.87
C LEU A 601 -35.84 4.72 0.66
N SER A 602 -36.43 3.64 1.12
CA SER A 602 -36.45 3.30 2.55
C SER A 602 -35.02 3.01 3.04
N ALA A 603 -34.80 3.06 4.35
CA ALA A 603 -33.49 2.77 4.94
C ALA A 603 -32.98 1.36 4.56
N ASP A 604 -33.88 0.38 4.43
CA ASP A 604 -33.51 -0.99 4.04
C ASP A 604 -33.19 -1.10 2.53
N GLU A 605 -33.85 -0.34 1.69
CA GLU A 605 -33.51 -0.24 0.26
C GLU A 605 -32.16 0.47 0.06
N LEU A 606 -31.88 1.54 0.82
CA LEU A 606 -30.59 2.21 0.80
C LEU A 606 -29.46 1.27 1.24
N LYS A 607 -29.66 0.48 2.30
CA LYS A 607 -28.69 -0.53 2.75
C LYS A 607 -28.43 -1.60 1.67
N ARG A 608 -29.50 -2.09 1.02
CA ARG A 608 -29.39 -3.06 -0.07
C ARG A 608 -28.65 -2.47 -1.27
N ARG A 609 -28.96 -1.25 -1.64
CA ARG A 609 -28.28 -0.52 -2.71
C ARG A 609 -26.80 -0.33 -2.41
N GLU A 610 -26.47 0.05 -1.19
CA GLU A 610 -25.08 0.25 -0.76
C GLU A 610 -24.29 -1.07 -0.74
N ALA A 611 -24.88 -2.13 -0.22
CA ALA A 611 -24.29 -3.47 -0.23
C ALA A 611 -24.06 -3.99 -1.66
N TRP A 612 -25.00 -3.72 -2.56
CA TRP A 612 -24.89 -4.04 -3.99
C TRP A 612 -23.76 -3.26 -4.66
N GLN A 613 -23.66 -1.94 -4.45
CA GLN A 613 -22.60 -1.11 -5.01
C GLN A 613 -21.21 -1.56 -4.53
N LYS A 614 -21.08 -1.90 -3.26
CA LYS A 614 -19.81 -2.38 -2.67
C LYS A 614 -19.30 -3.67 -3.31
N ARG A 615 -20.17 -4.52 -3.79
CA ARG A 615 -19.78 -5.78 -4.43
C ARG A 615 -19.14 -5.60 -5.80
N PHE A 616 -19.44 -4.51 -6.49
CA PHE A 616 -18.85 -4.17 -7.79
C PHE A 616 -17.71 -3.18 -7.69
N MET A 617 -17.26 -2.92 -6.49
CA MET A 617 -16.07 -2.11 -6.27
C MET A 617 -14.85 -2.87 -6.78
N PRO A 618 -14.03 -2.27 -7.62
CA PRO A 618 -12.78 -2.89 -8.06
C PRO A 618 -11.90 -3.25 -6.85
N SER A 619 -11.18 -4.37 -6.94
CA SER A 619 -10.22 -4.76 -5.92
C SER A 619 -9.18 -3.67 -5.72
N GLY A 620 -8.75 -3.43 -4.48
CA GLY A 620 -7.77 -2.41 -4.15
C GLY A 620 -8.27 -0.98 -4.23
N ALA A 621 -9.58 -0.74 -4.05
CA ALA A 621 -10.15 0.60 -4.02
C ALA A 621 -9.86 1.32 -2.69
N MET A 622 -9.67 2.65 -2.75
CA MET A 622 -9.56 3.48 -1.55
C MET A 622 -10.95 3.89 -1.07
N VAL A 623 -11.27 3.57 0.18
CA VAL A 623 -12.53 3.93 0.83
C VAL A 623 -12.31 4.88 2.00
N ALA A 624 -13.27 5.78 2.25
CA ALA A 624 -13.23 6.72 3.37
C ALA A 624 -13.74 6.02 4.65
N GLY A 625 -12.84 5.70 5.56
CA GLY A 625 -13.17 5.17 6.88
C GLY A 625 -13.39 6.30 7.89
N GLN A 626 -14.53 6.34 8.57
CA GLN A 626 -14.76 7.28 9.64
C GLN A 626 -14.15 6.75 10.95
N VAL A 627 -13.31 7.56 11.57
CA VAL A 627 -12.59 7.23 12.80
C VAL A 627 -13.21 7.96 13.99
N ASP A 628 -13.48 7.22 15.07
CA ASP A 628 -13.77 7.86 16.36
C ASP A 628 -12.48 8.45 16.94
N ILE A 629 -12.26 9.73 16.70
CA ILE A 629 -11.06 10.44 17.14
C ILE A 629 -10.93 10.56 18.67
N LEU A 630 -11.98 10.25 19.42
CA LEU A 630 -11.94 10.26 20.88
C LEU A 630 -11.46 8.93 21.46
N HIS A 631 -11.47 7.86 20.66
CA HIS A 631 -10.99 6.56 21.10
C HIS A 631 -9.48 6.57 21.34
N TRP A 632 -9.00 5.82 22.34
CA TRP A 632 -7.57 5.79 22.69
C TRP A 632 -6.66 5.23 21.59
N MET A 633 -7.17 4.38 20.68
CA MET A 633 -6.42 3.86 19.54
C MET A 633 -6.27 4.85 18.38
N SER A 634 -7.01 5.93 18.38
CA SER A 634 -7.07 6.88 17.25
C SER A 634 -6.19 8.11 17.43
N PHE A 635 -5.19 8.07 18.32
CA PHE A 635 -4.23 9.17 18.47
C PHE A 635 -3.52 9.44 17.14
N GLY A 636 -3.51 10.72 16.72
CA GLY A 636 -2.86 11.15 15.47
C GLY A 636 -3.56 10.71 14.18
N SER A 637 -4.72 10.02 14.26
CA SER A 637 -5.52 9.70 13.09
C SER A 637 -6.45 10.85 12.72
N PRO A 638 -6.65 11.13 11.41
CA PRO A 638 -7.69 12.05 10.97
C PRO A 638 -9.08 11.45 11.19
N GLU A 639 -10.12 12.29 11.20
CA GLU A 639 -11.51 11.84 11.32
C GLU A 639 -11.94 10.95 10.13
N ILE A 640 -11.44 11.27 8.94
CA ILE A 640 -11.61 10.44 7.74
C ILE A 640 -10.26 9.83 7.40
N LEU A 641 -10.17 8.51 7.51
CA LEU A 641 -8.97 7.74 7.18
C LEU A 641 -9.16 7.03 5.83
N PRO A 642 -8.30 7.29 4.85
CA PRO A 642 -8.29 6.51 3.61
C PRO A 642 -7.86 5.07 3.89
N LEU A 643 -8.68 4.11 3.47
CA LEU A 643 -8.43 2.68 3.66
C LEU A 643 -8.37 1.99 2.31
N LEU A 644 -7.30 1.25 2.06
CA LEU A 644 -7.24 0.35 0.91
C LEU A 644 -8.09 -0.88 1.21
N TYR A 645 -9.11 -1.13 0.38
CA TYR A 645 -10.05 -2.22 0.56
C TYR A 645 -9.92 -3.26 -0.56
N GLU A 646 -9.58 -4.48 -0.17
CA GLU A 646 -9.41 -5.64 -1.05
C GLU A 646 -10.23 -6.83 -0.55
N ASN A 647 -11.52 -6.63 -0.30
CA ASN A 647 -12.41 -7.65 0.25
C ASN A 647 -12.05 -8.12 1.67
N GLN A 648 -11.42 -7.26 2.47
CA GLN A 648 -11.20 -7.55 3.88
C GLN A 648 -12.53 -7.71 4.62
N PRO A 649 -12.57 -8.54 5.67
CA PRO A 649 -13.78 -8.76 6.44
C PRO A 649 -14.20 -7.49 7.17
N ALA A 650 -15.45 -7.09 6.98
CA ALA A 650 -16.04 -6.03 7.80
C ALA A 650 -16.53 -6.63 9.12
N LEU A 651 -16.07 -6.07 10.23
CA LEU A 651 -16.34 -6.54 11.59
C LEU A 651 -17.11 -5.47 12.38
N MET A 652 -17.88 -5.93 13.35
CA MET A 652 -18.55 -5.04 14.31
C MET A 652 -18.39 -5.57 15.73
N THR A 653 -18.38 -4.69 16.71
CA THR A 653 -18.39 -5.09 18.10
C THR A 653 -19.73 -5.73 18.47
N LYS A 654 -19.70 -6.78 19.29
CA LYS A 654 -20.91 -7.32 19.93
C LYS A 654 -21.29 -6.34 21.04
N GLY A 655 -22.16 -5.39 20.71
CA GLY A 655 -22.72 -4.40 21.60
C GLY A 655 -22.11 -4.32 22.99
N SER A 656 -21.20 -3.39 23.20
CA SER A 656 -21.10 -2.75 24.50
C SER A 656 -21.99 -1.51 24.43
N GLN A 657 -22.96 -1.46 25.28
CA GLN A 657 -23.60 -0.21 25.63
C GLN A 657 -22.57 0.71 26.28
#